data_b28fc86281f252a0796614a58d9c2067
#
_entry.id   b28fc86281f252a0796614a58d9c2067
#
_cell.length_a   1.000
_cell.length_b   1.000
_cell.length_c   1.000
_cell.angle_alpha   90.00
_cell.angle_beta   90.00
_cell.angle_gamma   90.00
#
_symmetry.space_group_name_H-M   'P 1'
#
loop_
_entity.id
_entity.type
_entity.pdbx_description
1 polymer ?
#
loop_
_entity_poly.entity_id
_entity_poly.type
_entity_poly.pdbx_seq_one_letter_code
_entity_poly.pdbx_strand_id
1 'polypeptide(L)'
;MAFKALGDDGGSVEVAGVLKNDREEVVDTLRTLHGGMGCLRFTPHTGERYYAECTMAGGKTERFDLPASRNTACVLKILQTEENFTVLPISGRPLPKGLKLLVHCRGNICYHKPWNYDYASLIFRRSDLPGGILQILLLDKAGNALSERLVFNRGEELATTDVQIGGTLEQRTKVTLAVTATDPDGGPAAGDFSIAVTDRAAVPSATSGSIYSTLLLTSELRGTIETPDWYFEGRDAARVAALDALLLTQGWRRYDVPELMKKEYVEPQYPLEVGQEITGRISKSGLWNRKKKLSRYEMRMIVPSLHYVTKCAVDDTGAFALNGFDFPDSTLYVLRPAAVRGSMPEATVKVARDSFPEVGTLPRVPAQEQKKPYIAQARYYIEQRGQTDMRNILIDTVYVTHHKRLESTRPEHRLAARTWTAEQIKESGAGTILDFIARMPGMSVVGRQVSYRGYRPGFMVDGRLEETVGEMNPVRAFRSTGMGRNHKTQTRLPPIPDPGGWIDFTGMNYSNTNSAQQSTGGNKRQIQYIDDFDNVPDILYYPLEIVSRIDLIEGGNMVLWGVSHWKQAGIISITTKKGKELDDATRTLPARDVEFVSPLGYQTPAEFYAPAYATEKARRSMVPDYRTTLYWNPTVKLDDTGQATVEFYTSDAPADYDITIEGITQTGKIVRTVKIITE
;
A
#
# COMPACT_ATOMS: atom_id res chain seq x y z
N MET A 1 21.73 4.62 -35.10
CA MET A 1 21.88 3.47 -34.20
C MET A 1 22.36 3.97 -32.87
N ALA A 2 21.93 3.37 -31.76
CA ALA A 2 22.43 3.72 -30.45
C ALA A 2 23.03 2.50 -29.76
N PHE A 3 23.89 2.71 -28.78
CA PHE A 3 24.53 1.68 -27.98
C PHE A 3 24.54 2.04 -26.51
N LYS A 4 24.67 1.02 -25.66
CA LYS A 4 24.88 1.16 -24.22
C LYS A 4 26.06 0.29 -23.81
N ALA A 5 27.06 0.89 -23.17
CA ALA A 5 28.23 0.22 -22.61
C ALA A 5 27.98 -0.07 -21.12
N LEU A 6 28.14 -1.34 -20.74
CA LEU A 6 27.98 -1.83 -19.37
C LEU A 6 29.28 -2.56 -18.96
N GLY A 7 29.68 -2.37 -17.72
CA GLY A 7 30.70 -3.15 -17.06
C GLY A 7 30.23 -4.52 -16.62
N ASP A 8 31.12 -5.35 -16.13
CA ASP A 8 30.83 -6.69 -15.62
C ASP A 8 29.94 -6.67 -14.36
N ASP A 9 29.89 -5.53 -13.68
CA ASP A 9 29.04 -5.26 -12.52
C ASP A 9 27.63 -4.78 -12.89
N GLY A 10 27.36 -4.58 -14.21
CA GLY A 10 26.11 -4.05 -14.73
C GLY A 10 25.99 -2.52 -14.66
N GLY A 11 26.99 -1.82 -14.14
CA GLY A 11 27.07 -0.36 -14.13
C GLY A 11 27.43 0.21 -15.50
N SER A 12 27.05 1.47 -15.74
CA SER A 12 27.38 2.16 -17.00
C SER A 12 28.87 2.50 -17.06
N VAL A 13 29.46 2.30 -18.23
CA VAL A 13 30.90 2.57 -18.50
C VAL A 13 31.02 3.60 -19.60
N GLU A 14 31.93 4.55 -19.41
CA GLU A 14 32.28 5.48 -20.48
C GLU A 14 33.25 4.83 -21.50
N VAL A 15 32.90 4.95 -22.77
CA VAL A 15 33.71 4.44 -23.88
C VAL A 15 33.80 5.47 -24.99
N ALA A 16 34.95 5.44 -25.69
CA ALA A 16 35.17 6.16 -26.94
C ALA A 16 35.77 5.20 -27.96
N GLY A 17 35.55 5.48 -29.23
CA GLY A 17 36.08 4.60 -30.28
C GLY A 17 35.68 5.01 -31.68
N VAL A 18 35.81 4.08 -32.59
CA VAL A 18 35.50 4.26 -33.99
C VAL A 18 34.65 3.12 -34.53
N LEU A 19 33.77 3.46 -35.47
CA LEU A 19 33.05 2.49 -36.30
C LEU A 19 33.86 2.25 -37.55
N LYS A 20 34.18 1.01 -37.87
CA LYS A 20 34.92 0.61 -39.07
C LYS A 20 34.08 -0.35 -39.92
N ASN A 21 34.34 -0.37 -41.21
CA ASN A 21 33.82 -1.38 -42.12
C ASN A 21 34.80 -2.55 -42.27
N ASP A 22 34.49 -3.53 -43.10
CA ASP A 22 35.35 -4.70 -43.41
C ASP A 22 36.64 -4.38 -44.18
N ARG A 23 36.80 -3.13 -44.64
CA ARG A 23 38.03 -2.62 -45.26
C ARG A 23 38.91 -1.81 -44.30
N GLU A 24 38.59 -1.87 -42.97
CA GLU A 24 39.30 -1.09 -41.94
C GLU A 24 39.14 0.44 -42.07
N GLU A 25 38.21 0.90 -42.93
CA GLU A 25 37.92 2.34 -43.08
C GLU A 25 37.08 2.84 -41.93
N VAL A 26 37.45 4.00 -41.36
CA VAL A 26 36.65 4.65 -40.30
C VAL A 26 35.41 5.29 -40.93
N VAL A 27 34.24 4.83 -40.53
CA VAL A 27 32.93 5.27 -41.02
C VAL A 27 32.34 6.36 -40.13
N ASP A 28 32.53 6.21 -38.81
CA ASP A 28 32.03 7.16 -37.81
C ASP A 28 32.86 7.05 -36.51
N THR A 29 32.72 8.03 -35.64
CA THR A 29 33.30 8.00 -34.29
C THR A 29 32.21 7.79 -33.27
N LEU A 30 32.50 7.05 -32.20
CA LEU A 30 31.57 6.80 -31.14
C LEU A 30 32.10 7.32 -29.79
N ARG A 31 31.21 7.83 -28.99
CA ARG A 31 31.46 8.18 -27.61
C ARG A 31 30.20 8.08 -26.80
N THR A 32 30.33 7.77 -25.54
CA THR A 32 29.22 7.87 -24.60
C THR A 32 28.86 9.33 -24.33
N LEU A 33 27.57 9.58 -24.20
CA LEU A 33 27.00 10.89 -23.88
C LEU A 33 26.65 10.99 -22.40
N HIS A 34 25.93 9.97 -21.88
CA HIS A 34 25.53 9.85 -20.48
C HIS A 34 25.09 8.41 -20.19
N GLY A 35 25.37 7.91 -18.96
CA GLY A 35 24.95 6.57 -18.53
C GLY A 35 25.40 5.45 -19.47
N GLY A 36 26.63 5.52 -19.98
CA GLY A 36 27.17 4.53 -20.91
C GLY A 36 26.56 4.53 -22.31
N MET A 37 25.64 5.45 -22.62
CA MET A 37 24.89 5.47 -23.88
C MET A 37 25.47 6.45 -24.88
N GLY A 38 25.39 6.09 -26.16
CA GLY A 38 25.81 6.94 -27.27
C GLY A 38 25.08 6.59 -28.57
N CYS A 39 25.32 7.40 -29.59
CA CYS A 39 24.68 7.26 -30.89
C CYS A 39 25.69 7.24 -32.00
N LEU A 40 25.47 6.40 -33.02
CA LEU A 40 26.17 6.31 -34.28
C LEU A 40 25.26 6.75 -35.42
N ARG A 41 25.78 7.53 -36.36
CA ARG A 41 25.02 8.02 -37.53
C ARG A 41 25.74 7.65 -38.82
N PHE A 42 25.28 6.58 -39.45
CA PHE A 42 25.83 6.13 -40.72
C PHE A 42 24.77 5.47 -41.58
N THR A 43 25.01 5.36 -42.87
CA THR A 43 24.16 4.61 -43.78
C THR A 43 24.91 3.34 -44.18
N PRO A 44 24.46 2.17 -43.73
CA PRO A 44 25.19 0.92 -44.06
C PRO A 44 24.97 0.56 -45.53
N HIS A 45 26.02 0.05 -46.17
CA HIS A 45 25.95 -0.50 -47.54
C HIS A 45 25.58 -1.98 -47.50
N THR A 46 24.84 -2.41 -48.49
CA THR A 46 24.43 -3.81 -48.60
C THR A 46 25.61 -4.70 -48.84
N GLY A 47 25.78 -5.72 -47.99
CA GLY A 47 26.89 -6.69 -48.11
C GLY A 47 28.15 -6.31 -47.33
N GLU A 48 28.26 -5.09 -46.83
CA GLU A 48 29.37 -4.70 -45.96
C GLU A 48 29.10 -5.09 -44.49
N ARG A 49 30.16 -5.44 -43.77
CA ARG A 49 30.18 -5.68 -42.34
C ARG A 49 30.77 -4.48 -41.62
N TYR A 50 30.19 -4.18 -40.46
CA TYR A 50 30.63 -3.07 -39.62
C TYR A 50 30.93 -3.57 -38.22
N TYR A 51 31.92 -2.97 -37.59
CA TYR A 51 32.25 -3.24 -36.19
C TYR A 51 32.65 -1.96 -35.46
N ALA A 52 32.35 -1.90 -34.18
CA ALA A 52 32.83 -0.84 -33.29
C ALA A 52 34.10 -1.29 -32.59
N GLU A 53 35.12 -0.47 -32.63
CA GLU A 53 36.36 -0.64 -31.87
C GLU A 53 36.31 0.37 -30.73
N CYS A 54 36.08 -0.11 -29.50
CA CYS A 54 35.80 0.70 -28.32
C CYS A 54 36.97 0.67 -27.35
N THR A 55 37.42 1.84 -26.92
CA THR A 55 38.44 1.99 -25.87
C THR A 55 37.75 2.43 -24.57
N MET A 56 37.98 1.68 -23.50
CA MET A 56 37.49 1.95 -22.17
C MET A 56 38.44 2.82 -21.36
N ALA A 57 37.94 3.43 -20.29
CA ALA A 57 38.79 4.09 -19.30
C ALA A 57 39.79 3.06 -18.75
N GLY A 58 41.08 3.29 -18.96
CA GLY A 58 42.18 2.31 -18.67
C GLY A 58 42.88 1.77 -19.90
N GLY A 59 42.46 2.18 -21.11
CA GLY A 59 43.18 1.92 -22.37
C GLY A 59 42.94 0.54 -23.00
N LYS A 60 42.07 -0.29 -22.39
CA LYS A 60 41.67 -1.56 -23.01
C LYS A 60 40.77 -1.30 -24.21
N THR A 61 41.08 -1.90 -25.34
CA THR A 61 40.32 -1.78 -26.59
C THR A 61 39.63 -3.12 -26.87
N GLU A 62 38.35 -3.08 -27.20
CA GLU A 62 37.58 -4.26 -27.59
C GLU A 62 36.77 -3.99 -28.86
N ARG A 63 36.56 -5.06 -29.65
CA ARG A 63 35.82 -5.05 -30.90
C ARG A 63 34.43 -5.65 -30.72
N PHE A 64 33.40 -4.96 -31.23
CA PHE A 64 31.99 -5.39 -31.23
C PHE A 64 31.44 -5.37 -32.65
N ASP A 65 31.13 -6.54 -33.20
CA ASP A 65 30.55 -6.65 -34.53
C ASP A 65 29.09 -6.14 -34.54
N LEU A 66 28.75 -5.34 -35.53
CA LEU A 66 27.36 -4.84 -35.68
C LEU A 66 26.52 -5.86 -36.48
N PRO A 67 25.16 -5.85 -36.24
CA PRO A 67 24.26 -6.67 -37.04
C PRO A 67 24.35 -6.34 -38.54
N ALA A 68 24.22 -7.37 -39.37
CA ALA A 68 24.25 -7.19 -40.84
C ALA A 68 23.09 -6.28 -41.31
N SER A 69 23.40 -5.40 -42.23
CA SER A 69 22.41 -4.53 -42.84
C SER A 69 21.39 -5.31 -43.71
N ARG A 70 20.14 -4.90 -43.69
CA ARG A 70 19.06 -5.49 -44.48
C ARG A 70 18.49 -4.45 -45.45
N ASN A 71 18.57 -4.70 -46.74
CA ASN A 71 18.00 -3.77 -47.75
C ASN A 71 16.46 -3.69 -47.77
N THR A 72 15.81 -4.60 -47.05
CA THR A 72 14.33 -4.58 -46.82
C THR A 72 13.91 -3.83 -45.58
N ALA A 73 14.85 -3.30 -44.80
CA ALA A 73 14.53 -2.58 -43.57
C ALA A 73 13.82 -1.27 -43.89
N CYS A 74 12.82 -0.97 -43.05
CA CYS A 74 12.15 0.33 -43.00
C CYS A 74 12.41 0.94 -41.63
N VAL A 75 12.92 2.15 -41.57
CA VAL A 75 13.33 2.84 -40.35
C VAL A 75 12.53 4.11 -40.19
N LEU A 76 12.00 4.34 -39.00
CA LEU A 76 11.42 5.63 -38.62
C LEU A 76 12.51 6.61 -38.20
N LYS A 77 12.72 7.64 -39.01
CA LYS A 77 13.52 8.81 -38.64
C LYS A 77 12.60 9.88 -38.07
N ILE A 78 12.93 10.35 -36.87
CA ILE A 78 12.20 11.45 -36.24
C ILE A 78 13.12 12.66 -36.15
N LEU A 79 12.70 13.75 -36.77
CA LEU A 79 13.33 15.06 -36.59
C LEU A 79 12.56 15.81 -35.50
N GLN A 80 13.30 16.36 -34.57
CA GLN A 80 12.74 17.03 -33.39
C GLN A 80 13.13 18.51 -33.42
N THR A 81 12.13 19.38 -33.30
CA THR A 81 12.31 20.81 -33.03
C THR A 81 11.64 21.14 -31.68
N GLU A 82 11.71 22.37 -31.25
CA GLU A 82 11.01 22.80 -30.03
C GLU A 82 9.49 22.69 -30.16
N GLU A 83 8.95 22.84 -31.35
CA GLU A 83 7.52 22.88 -31.61
C GLU A 83 6.95 21.56 -32.16
N ASN A 84 7.77 20.77 -32.87
CA ASN A 84 7.25 19.71 -33.73
C ASN A 84 8.09 18.42 -33.67
N PHE A 85 7.41 17.30 -33.91
CA PHE A 85 8.00 16.04 -34.35
C PHE A 85 7.69 15.81 -35.81
N THR A 86 8.71 15.64 -36.64
CA THR A 86 8.55 15.25 -38.04
C THR A 86 8.90 13.79 -38.20
N VAL A 87 7.94 12.98 -38.59
CA VAL A 87 8.06 11.52 -38.73
C VAL A 87 8.28 11.16 -40.20
N LEU A 88 9.41 10.50 -40.50
CA LEU A 88 9.79 10.08 -41.84
C LEU A 88 10.10 8.58 -41.87
N PRO A 89 9.36 7.76 -42.62
CA PRO A 89 9.79 6.40 -42.92
C PRO A 89 10.89 6.43 -43.99
N ILE A 90 12.00 5.79 -43.69
CA ILE A 90 13.15 5.65 -44.62
C ILE A 90 13.34 4.20 -44.96
N SER A 91 13.52 3.88 -46.24
CA SER A 91 13.81 2.55 -46.73
C SER A 91 14.74 2.62 -47.94
N GLY A 92 15.59 1.62 -48.10
CA GLY A 92 16.43 1.44 -49.30
C GLY A 92 15.64 0.99 -50.53
N ARG A 93 14.38 0.71 -50.40
CA ARG A 93 13.41 0.31 -51.45
C ARG A 93 12.14 1.16 -51.35
N PRO A 94 11.25 1.16 -52.37
CA PRO A 94 9.93 1.76 -52.23
C PRO A 94 9.21 1.22 -51.01
N LEU A 95 8.55 2.10 -50.26
CA LEU A 95 7.83 1.73 -49.05
C LEU A 95 6.75 0.67 -49.34
N PRO A 96 6.59 -0.34 -48.51
CA PRO A 96 5.55 -1.36 -48.65
C PRO A 96 4.16 -0.73 -48.65
N LYS A 97 3.23 -1.29 -49.43
CA LYS A 97 1.85 -0.82 -49.46
C LYS A 97 1.08 -1.27 -48.21
N GLY A 98 0.15 -0.43 -47.74
CA GLY A 98 -0.72 -0.76 -46.59
C GLY A 98 -0.08 -0.49 -45.24
N LEU A 99 0.92 0.35 -45.18
CA LEU A 99 1.49 0.84 -43.94
C LEU A 99 0.48 1.60 -43.11
N LYS A 100 0.59 1.52 -41.80
CA LYS A 100 -0.15 2.31 -40.82
C LYS A 100 0.84 2.96 -39.85
N LEU A 101 0.55 4.20 -39.48
CA LEU A 101 1.28 4.87 -38.41
C LEU A 101 0.40 4.90 -37.16
N LEU A 102 0.97 4.43 -36.05
CA LEU A 102 0.39 4.52 -34.70
C LEU A 102 1.29 5.39 -33.84
N VAL A 103 0.70 6.37 -33.16
CA VAL A 103 1.37 7.17 -32.12
C VAL A 103 0.51 7.10 -30.88
N HIS A 104 1.09 6.72 -29.77
CA HIS A 104 0.40 6.70 -28.49
C HIS A 104 1.32 7.12 -27.34
N CYS A 105 0.70 7.53 -26.23
CA CYS A 105 1.35 7.82 -24.96
C CYS A 105 0.66 7.02 -23.87
N ARG A 106 1.38 6.15 -23.16
CA ARG A 106 0.83 5.34 -22.07
C ARG A 106 -0.45 4.55 -22.41
N GLY A 107 -0.58 4.11 -23.68
CA GLY A 107 -1.78 3.42 -24.19
C GLY A 107 -2.88 4.33 -24.72
N ASN A 108 -2.81 5.63 -24.46
CA ASN A 108 -3.74 6.59 -25.06
C ASN A 108 -3.31 6.88 -26.51
N ILE A 109 -4.18 6.54 -27.47
CA ILE A 109 -3.89 6.64 -28.89
C ILE A 109 -4.04 8.11 -29.33
N CYS A 110 -2.91 8.73 -29.70
CA CYS A 110 -2.87 10.08 -30.22
C CYS A 110 -3.11 10.12 -31.74
N TYR A 111 -2.65 9.09 -32.45
CA TYR A 111 -2.81 8.99 -33.90
C TYR A 111 -2.81 7.54 -34.35
N HIS A 112 -3.75 7.14 -35.22
CA HIS A 112 -3.77 5.83 -35.85
C HIS A 112 -4.45 5.94 -37.24
N LYS A 113 -3.64 6.04 -38.28
CA LYS A 113 -4.17 6.13 -39.67
C LYS A 113 -3.24 5.39 -40.65
N PRO A 114 -3.79 4.97 -41.82
CA PRO A 114 -2.96 4.52 -42.93
C PRO A 114 -1.94 5.59 -43.33
N TRP A 115 -0.75 5.14 -43.71
CA TRP A 115 0.28 6.06 -44.25
C TRP A 115 -0.21 6.61 -45.59
N ASN A 116 -0.19 7.94 -45.75
CA ASN A 116 -0.45 8.58 -47.02
C ASN A 116 0.85 8.74 -47.81
N TYR A 117 0.94 8.02 -48.91
CA TYR A 117 2.14 7.98 -49.77
C TYR A 117 2.39 9.24 -50.57
N ASP A 118 1.43 10.18 -50.62
CA ASP A 118 1.60 11.49 -51.23
C ASP A 118 2.50 12.40 -50.38
N TYR A 119 2.71 12.04 -49.11
CA TYR A 119 3.56 12.79 -48.19
C TYR A 119 4.83 12.02 -47.88
N ALA A 120 5.98 12.71 -47.95
CA ALA A 120 7.25 12.13 -47.52
C ALA A 120 7.36 12.05 -45.98
N SER A 121 6.64 12.90 -45.25
CA SER A 121 6.65 12.99 -43.79
C SER A 121 5.33 13.45 -43.22
N LEU A 122 5.13 13.17 -41.95
CA LEU A 122 4.03 13.71 -41.13
C LEU A 122 4.59 14.58 -40.02
N ILE A 123 3.94 15.71 -39.75
CA ILE A 123 4.34 16.65 -38.71
C ILE A 123 3.30 16.63 -37.61
N PHE A 124 3.74 16.46 -36.37
CA PHE A 124 2.93 16.52 -35.16
C PHE A 124 3.38 17.71 -34.31
N ARG A 125 2.49 18.60 -33.94
CA ARG A 125 2.80 19.66 -32.97
C ARG A 125 2.93 19.06 -31.61
N ARG A 126 3.93 19.49 -30.83
CA ARG A 126 4.14 19.01 -29.47
C ARG A 126 3.01 19.40 -28.53
N SER A 127 2.40 20.58 -28.73
CA SER A 127 1.24 21.06 -27.98
C SER A 127 0.00 20.17 -28.11
N ASP A 128 -0.11 19.43 -29.22
CA ASP A 128 -1.27 18.58 -29.49
C ASP A 128 -1.11 17.17 -28.91
N LEU A 129 0.04 16.90 -28.27
CA LEU A 129 0.43 15.60 -27.74
C LEU A 129 0.65 15.67 -26.24
N PRO A 130 0.27 14.63 -25.49
CA PRO A 130 0.52 14.57 -24.05
C PRO A 130 2.02 14.55 -23.72
N GLY A 131 2.36 15.03 -22.53
CA GLY A 131 3.72 14.94 -21.98
C GLY A 131 4.13 13.50 -21.66
N GLY A 132 5.44 13.24 -21.73
CA GLY A 132 6.03 11.93 -21.50
C GLY A 132 6.52 11.22 -22.74
N ILE A 133 6.68 9.91 -22.69
CA ILE A 133 7.17 9.10 -23.80
C ILE A 133 6.05 8.82 -24.80
N LEU A 134 6.29 9.21 -26.04
CA LEU A 134 5.48 8.82 -27.17
C LEU A 134 6.12 7.62 -27.85
N GLN A 135 5.38 6.54 -28.01
CA GLN A 135 5.75 5.40 -28.85
C GLN A 135 5.18 5.60 -30.25
N ILE A 136 6.05 5.65 -31.25
CA ILE A 136 5.71 5.81 -32.65
C ILE A 136 6.02 4.51 -33.36
N LEU A 137 5.00 3.86 -33.92
CA LEU A 137 5.10 2.56 -34.59
C LEU A 137 4.69 2.67 -36.05
N LEU A 138 5.51 2.13 -36.93
CA LEU A 138 5.17 1.88 -38.32
C LEU A 138 4.77 0.42 -38.46
N LEU A 139 3.50 0.18 -38.74
CA LEU A 139 2.91 -1.16 -38.82
C LEU A 139 2.70 -1.55 -40.28
N ASP A 140 2.87 -2.82 -40.59
CA ASP A 140 2.49 -3.40 -41.88
C ASP A 140 0.96 -3.64 -41.97
N LYS A 141 0.49 -4.18 -43.09
CA LYS A 141 -0.92 -4.50 -43.31
C LYS A 141 -1.45 -5.52 -42.29
N ALA A 142 -0.61 -6.42 -41.82
CA ALA A 142 -0.95 -7.47 -40.86
C ALA A 142 -0.89 -6.99 -39.39
N GLY A 143 -0.40 -5.78 -39.13
CA GLY A 143 -0.22 -5.25 -37.78
C GLY A 143 1.16 -5.54 -37.16
N ASN A 144 2.11 -6.09 -37.92
CA ASN A 144 3.46 -6.27 -37.41
C ASN A 144 4.22 -4.95 -37.41
N ALA A 145 5.03 -4.71 -36.38
CA ALA A 145 5.88 -3.53 -36.31
C ALA A 145 7.08 -3.69 -37.26
N LEU A 146 7.19 -2.78 -38.23
CA LEU A 146 8.35 -2.68 -39.10
C LEU A 146 9.43 -1.80 -38.49
N SER A 147 9.04 -0.79 -37.75
CA SER A 147 9.93 0.12 -37.03
C SER A 147 9.21 0.75 -35.86
N GLU A 148 9.96 0.97 -34.80
CA GLU A 148 9.53 1.62 -33.57
C GLU A 148 10.49 2.75 -33.22
N ARG A 149 9.95 3.83 -32.67
CA ARG A 149 10.76 4.94 -32.18
C ARG A 149 10.07 5.58 -30.96
N LEU A 150 10.81 5.64 -29.85
CA LEU A 150 10.39 6.38 -28.68
C LEU A 150 10.93 7.82 -28.75
N VAL A 151 10.09 8.79 -28.44
CA VAL A 151 10.49 10.20 -28.30
C VAL A 151 9.86 10.79 -27.06
N PHE A 152 10.52 11.77 -26.46
CA PHE A 152 10.01 12.44 -25.26
C PHE A 152 9.33 13.76 -25.62
N ASN A 153 8.09 13.92 -25.22
CA ASN A 153 7.39 15.19 -25.27
C ASN A 153 7.41 15.85 -23.91
N ARG A 154 7.97 17.05 -23.81
CA ARG A 154 8.08 17.79 -22.54
C ARG A 154 6.80 18.54 -22.19
N GLY A 155 5.68 18.31 -22.71
CA GLY A 155 4.39 18.93 -22.43
C GLY A 155 4.32 20.04 -21.35
N GLU A 156 3.17 20.59 -21.15
CA GLU A 156 2.87 21.57 -20.08
C GLU A 156 2.32 20.86 -18.84
N GLU A 157 3.06 19.85 -18.38
CA GLU A 157 2.59 18.98 -17.28
C GLU A 157 3.00 19.50 -15.89
N LEU A 158 3.81 20.57 -15.80
CA LEU A 158 4.33 21.08 -14.54
C LEU A 158 3.54 22.27 -14.02
N ALA A 159 3.07 22.13 -12.78
CA ALA A 159 2.68 23.27 -11.97
C ALA A 159 3.90 23.81 -11.23
N THR A 160 3.88 25.09 -10.87
CA THR A 160 4.97 25.77 -10.15
C THR A 160 4.63 25.92 -8.69
N THR A 161 5.66 25.91 -7.82
CA THR A 161 5.47 26.27 -6.40
C THR A 161 6.40 27.38 -5.99
N ASP A 162 5.90 28.30 -5.17
CA ASP A 162 6.71 29.23 -4.39
C ASP A 162 6.68 28.82 -2.92
N VAL A 163 7.82 28.99 -2.26
CA VAL A 163 7.96 28.67 -0.84
C VAL A 163 8.53 29.87 -0.12
N GLN A 164 7.77 30.44 0.80
CA GLN A 164 8.21 31.50 1.68
C GLN A 164 8.60 30.91 3.03
N ILE A 165 9.73 31.38 3.58
CA ILE A 165 10.31 30.83 4.79
C ILE A 165 10.23 31.89 5.89
N GLY A 166 9.65 31.53 7.01
CA GLY A 166 9.58 32.33 8.22
C GLY A 166 10.35 31.68 9.37
N GLY A 167 10.99 32.50 10.18
CA GLY A 167 11.83 32.05 11.31
C GLY A 167 13.33 32.13 11.00
N THR A 168 14.13 31.61 11.91
CA THR A 168 15.60 31.55 11.79
C THR A 168 16.05 30.10 11.72
N LEU A 169 17.23 29.83 11.15
CA LEU A 169 17.80 28.48 11.07
C LEU A 169 18.70 28.15 12.29
N GLU A 170 18.65 28.93 13.35
CA GLU A 170 19.37 28.65 14.61
C GLU A 170 18.93 27.29 15.18
N GLN A 171 19.72 26.72 16.10
CA GLN A 171 19.46 25.45 16.73
C GLN A 171 18.10 25.40 17.42
N ARG A 172 17.34 24.32 17.15
CA ARG A 172 16.04 24.03 17.79
C ARG A 172 15.03 25.18 17.70
N THR A 173 15.12 25.96 16.62
CA THR A 173 14.16 27.02 16.35
C THR A 173 13.06 26.58 15.45
N LYS A 174 11.91 27.24 15.57
CA LYS A 174 10.73 26.94 14.74
C LYS A 174 10.89 27.66 13.40
N VAL A 175 10.72 26.89 12.34
CA VAL A 175 10.66 27.37 10.95
C VAL A 175 9.27 27.11 10.40
N THR A 176 8.75 28.09 9.68
CA THR A 176 7.45 28.02 9.00
C THR A 176 7.67 28.09 7.50
N LEU A 177 7.06 27.19 6.75
CA LEU A 177 7.03 27.21 5.29
C LEU A 177 5.61 27.54 4.82
N ALA A 178 5.44 28.67 4.15
CA ALA A 178 4.24 28.97 3.40
C ALA A 178 4.46 28.56 1.94
N VAL A 179 3.71 27.57 1.50
CA VAL A 179 3.79 26.99 0.16
C VAL A 179 2.61 27.49 -0.66
N THR A 180 2.87 28.01 -1.86
CA THR A 180 1.85 28.38 -2.82
C THR A 180 2.10 27.65 -4.13
N ALA A 181 1.10 26.95 -4.67
CA ALA A 181 1.19 26.27 -5.96
C ALA A 181 0.29 26.94 -7.00
N THR A 182 0.80 26.97 -8.22
CA THR A 182 0.13 27.61 -9.37
C THR A 182 0.17 26.68 -10.58
N ASP A 183 -0.97 26.41 -11.16
CA ASP A 183 -1.11 25.64 -12.41
C ASP A 183 -0.50 26.41 -13.61
N PRO A 184 -0.17 25.74 -14.73
CA PRO A 184 0.42 26.37 -15.91
C PRO A 184 -0.43 27.48 -16.54
N ASP A 185 -1.73 27.48 -16.31
CA ASP A 185 -2.69 28.52 -16.77
C ASP A 185 -2.71 29.76 -15.86
N GLY A 186 -1.93 29.75 -14.77
CA GLY A 186 -1.84 30.84 -13.79
C GLY A 186 -2.90 30.76 -12.69
N GLY A 187 -3.78 29.77 -12.69
CA GLY A 187 -4.73 29.51 -11.61
C GLY A 187 -4.09 28.85 -10.37
N PRO A 188 -4.77 28.90 -9.20
CA PRO A 188 -4.31 28.20 -8.00
C PRO A 188 -4.33 26.70 -8.21
N ALA A 189 -3.29 26.01 -7.75
CA ALA A 189 -3.15 24.55 -7.86
C ALA A 189 -3.44 23.85 -6.53
N ALA A 190 -4.68 23.44 -6.31
CA ALA A 190 -5.06 22.60 -5.18
C ALA A 190 -4.60 21.15 -5.39
N GLY A 191 -4.29 20.43 -4.31
CA GLY A 191 -3.89 19.03 -4.39
C GLY A 191 -3.25 18.52 -3.12
N ASP A 192 -2.82 17.26 -3.17
CA ASP A 192 -2.09 16.60 -2.09
C ASP A 192 -0.61 16.45 -2.49
N PHE A 193 0.28 17.01 -1.68
CA PHE A 193 1.71 17.02 -1.96
C PHE A 193 2.50 16.44 -0.79
N SER A 194 3.59 15.76 -1.10
CA SER A 194 4.60 15.42 -0.11
C SER A 194 5.57 16.58 0.08
N ILE A 195 5.95 16.84 1.34
CA ILE A 195 6.96 17.85 1.67
C ILE A 195 8.00 17.18 2.55
N ALA A 196 9.26 17.28 2.13
CA ALA A 196 10.42 16.85 2.90
C ALA A 196 11.39 18.00 3.10
N VAL A 197 11.97 18.08 4.31
CA VAL A 197 13.07 19.00 4.62
C VAL A 197 14.25 18.19 5.11
N THR A 198 15.35 18.22 4.38
CA THR A 198 16.52 17.38 4.64
C THR A 198 17.80 18.22 4.74
N ASP A 199 18.72 17.77 5.57
CA ASP A 199 20.09 18.30 5.62
C ASP A 199 20.78 17.99 4.28
N ARG A 200 21.15 19.04 3.57
CA ARG A 200 21.72 18.97 2.24
C ARG A 200 23.07 18.26 2.17
N ALA A 201 23.89 18.39 3.20
CA ALA A 201 25.19 17.74 3.25
C ALA A 201 25.07 16.24 3.56
N ALA A 202 24.09 15.88 4.38
CA ALA A 202 23.88 14.51 4.83
C ALA A 202 23.01 13.70 3.87
N VAL A 203 22.03 14.34 3.24
CA VAL A 203 21.07 13.69 2.32
C VAL A 203 21.16 14.38 0.96
N PRO A 204 22.04 13.92 0.06
CA PRO A 204 22.14 14.52 -1.27
C PRO A 204 20.81 14.43 -1.99
N SER A 205 20.32 15.54 -2.49
CA SER A 205 19.09 15.61 -3.24
C SER A 205 19.18 14.78 -4.52
N ALA A 206 18.18 13.95 -4.73
CA ALA A 206 17.73 13.41 -6.00
C ALA A 206 18.74 12.62 -6.87
N THR A 207 19.36 11.58 -6.33
CA THR A 207 19.98 10.56 -7.19
C THR A 207 19.02 9.43 -7.59
N SER A 208 17.87 9.30 -6.89
CA SER A 208 16.92 8.21 -7.06
C SER A 208 15.77 8.51 -8.03
N GLY A 209 15.69 9.72 -8.55
CA GLY A 209 14.58 10.20 -9.37
C GLY A 209 13.51 10.94 -8.57
N SER A 210 12.66 11.65 -9.27
CA SER A 210 11.54 12.42 -8.76
C SER A 210 10.21 11.88 -9.26
N ILE A 211 9.11 12.41 -8.73
CA ILE A 211 7.78 12.11 -9.26
C ILE A 211 7.70 12.40 -10.77
N TYR A 212 8.37 13.45 -11.24
CA TYR A 212 8.38 13.82 -12.66
C TYR A 212 9.07 12.77 -13.52
N SER A 213 10.31 12.42 -13.17
CA SER A 213 11.06 11.40 -13.92
C SER A 213 10.44 10.01 -13.78
N THR A 214 9.82 9.71 -12.65
CA THR A 214 9.13 8.44 -12.45
C THR A 214 7.90 8.33 -13.34
N LEU A 215 7.00 9.29 -13.30
CA LEU A 215 5.74 9.23 -14.03
C LEU A 215 5.91 9.36 -15.54
N LEU A 216 6.87 10.18 -16.00
CA LEU A 216 7.00 10.50 -17.43
C LEU A 216 8.11 9.71 -18.14
N LEU A 217 9.05 9.09 -17.42
CA LEU A 217 10.20 8.42 -18.02
C LEU A 217 10.38 6.98 -17.54
N THR A 218 10.74 6.79 -16.25
CA THR A 218 11.21 5.47 -15.77
C THR A 218 10.12 4.43 -15.69
N SER A 219 8.86 4.81 -15.44
CA SER A 219 7.71 3.90 -15.45
C SER A 219 7.42 3.29 -16.82
N GLU A 220 7.89 3.92 -17.90
CA GLU A 220 7.59 3.54 -19.28
C GLU A 220 8.71 2.75 -19.94
N LEU A 221 9.93 2.76 -19.40
CA LEU A 221 11.11 2.14 -20.00
C LEU A 221 11.51 0.86 -19.26
N ARG A 222 12.09 -0.10 -20.00
CA ARG A 222 12.69 -1.32 -19.46
C ARG A 222 14.08 -1.03 -18.92
N GLY A 223 14.43 -1.70 -17.82
CA GLY A 223 15.74 -1.62 -17.20
C GLY A 223 15.91 -0.43 -16.25
N THR A 224 17.10 -0.34 -15.66
CA THR A 224 17.46 0.71 -14.71
C THR A 224 17.96 1.94 -15.44
N ILE A 225 17.50 3.11 -15.05
CA ILE A 225 17.97 4.41 -15.53
C ILE A 225 18.74 5.06 -14.39
N GLU A 226 20.01 5.30 -14.60
CA GLU A 226 20.88 5.99 -13.65
C GLU A 226 20.56 7.49 -13.67
N THR A 227 20.45 8.11 -12.49
CA THR A 227 20.20 9.55 -12.33
C THR A 227 19.11 10.12 -13.26
N PRO A 228 17.84 9.62 -13.17
CA PRO A 228 16.82 9.94 -14.17
C PRO A 228 16.44 11.42 -14.22
N ASP A 229 16.57 12.17 -13.12
CA ASP A 229 16.29 13.60 -13.08
C ASP A 229 17.31 14.43 -13.86
N TRP A 230 18.54 13.96 -14.01
CA TRP A 230 19.57 14.64 -14.76
C TRP A 230 19.13 15.02 -16.18
N TYR A 231 18.32 14.19 -16.83
CA TYR A 231 17.81 14.46 -18.18
C TYR A 231 16.89 15.70 -18.26
N PHE A 232 16.37 16.16 -17.10
CA PHE A 232 15.39 17.22 -17.00
C PHE A 232 15.90 18.50 -16.33
N GLU A 233 17.09 18.48 -15.73
CA GLU A 233 17.71 19.64 -15.07
C GLU A 233 18.03 20.81 -16.01
N GLY A 234 17.95 20.58 -17.32
CA GLY A 234 18.21 21.62 -18.32
C GLY A 234 17.59 21.28 -19.68
N ARG A 235 17.76 22.22 -20.63
CA ARG A 235 17.35 22.09 -22.03
C ARG A 235 18.52 22.21 -23.00
N ASP A 236 19.74 22.09 -22.53
CA ASP A 236 20.92 22.12 -23.37
C ASP A 236 21.00 20.95 -24.35
N ALA A 237 21.74 21.14 -25.44
CA ALA A 237 21.83 20.16 -26.52
C ALA A 237 22.40 18.81 -26.06
N ALA A 238 23.27 18.79 -25.04
CA ALA A 238 23.85 17.56 -24.52
C ALA A 238 22.80 16.70 -23.79
N ARG A 239 21.97 17.30 -22.92
CA ARG A 239 20.89 16.60 -22.24
C ARG A 239 19.82 16.11 -23.22
N VAL A 240 19.46 16.92 -24.22
CA VAL A 240 18.52 16.50 -25.26
C VAL A 240 19.06 15.30 -26.03
N ALA A 241 20.34 15.33 -26.43
CA ALA A 241 20.97 14.21 -27.12
C ALA A 241 21.09 12.95 -26.25
N ALA A 242 21.40 13.11 -24.97
CA ALA A 242 21.47 12.00 -24.02
C ALA A 242 20.09 11.36 -23.79
N LEU A 243 19.04 12.15 -23.65
CA LEU A 243 17.68 11.65 -23.52
C LEU A 243 17.25 10.89 -24.80
N ASP A 244 17.60 11.39 -25.96
CA ASP A 244 17.35 10.71 -27.23
C ASP A 244 18.12 9.37 -27.32
N ALA A 245 19.36 9.34 -26.88
CA ALA A 245 20.16 8.11 -26.80
C ALA A 245 19.53 7.07 -25.83
N LEU A 246 19.03 7.52 -24.68
CA LEU A 246 18.29 6.68 -23.75
C LEU A 246 17.07 6.02 -24.42
N LEU A 247 16.26 6.81 -25.12
CA LEU A 247 15.04 6.35 -25.80
C LEU A 247 15.32 5.49 -27.04
N LEU A 248 16.55 5.51 -27.55
CA LEU A 248 17.02 4.62 -28.61
C LEU A 248 17.60 3.31 -28.09
N THR A 249 18.01 3.26 -26.84
CA THR A 249 18.67 2.09 -26.22
C THR A 249 17.74 1.29 -25.33
N GLN A 250 16.81 1.95 -24.62
CA GLN A 250 15.87 1.28 -23.72
C GLN A 250 14.49 1.13 -24.37
N GLY A 251 13.96 -0.09 -24.32
CA GLY A 251 12.68 -0.41 -24.94
C GLY A 251 11.49 -0.02 -24.08
N TRP A 252 10.32 0.03 -24.69
CA TRP A 252 9.03 0.21 -24.05
C TRP A 252 8.68 -0.93 -23.09
N ARG A 253 8.05 -0.64 -21.97
CA ARG A 253 7.87 -1.58 -20.86
C ARG A 253 6.49 -2.23 -20.78
N ARG A 254 5.40 -1.48 -21.07
CA ARG A 254 4.08 -1.88 -20.62
C ARG A 254 3.51 -3.10 -21.36
N TYR A 255 3.49 -3.08 -22.67
CA TYR A 255 2.87 -4.13 -23.48
C TYR A 255 3.46 -4.16 -24.89
N ASP A 256 3.28 -5.30 -25.56
CA ASP A 256 3.66 -5.47 -26.96
C ASP A 256 2.48 -5.08 -27.87
N VAL A 257 2.60 -3.94 -28.56
CA VAL A 257 1.54 -3.43 -29.44
C VAL A 257 1.24 -4.38 -30.60
N PRO A 258 2.23 -4.98 -31.30
CA PRO A 258 2.00 -5.99 -32.32
C PRO A 258 1.17 -7.19 -31.85
N GLU A 259 1.42 -7.72 -30.64
CA GLU A 259 0.65 -8.82 -30.06
C GLU A 259 -0.79 -8.39 -29.75
N LEU A 260 -0.94 -7.19 -29.18
CA LEU A 260 -2.27 -6.62 -28.93
C LEU A 260 -3.08 -6.41 -30.22
N MET A 261 -2.42 -5.98 -31.31
CA MET A 261 -3.06 -5.81 -32.61
C MET A 261 -3.56 -7.15 -33.21
N LYS A 262 -2.91 -8.24 -32.86
CA LYS A 262 -3.33 -9.61 -33.22
C LYS A 262 -4.37 -10.18 -32.26
N LYS A 263 -4.72 -9.46 -31.19
CA LYS A 263 -5.59 -9.89 -30.08
C LYS A 263 -4.98 -11.07 -29.29
N GLU A 264 -3.68 -11.18 -29.26
CA GLU A 264 -2.92 -12.11 -28.44
C GLU A 264 -2.72 -11.45 -27.09
N TYR A 265 -3.53 -11.85 -26.09
CA TYR A 265 -3.42 -11.32 -24.73
C TYR A 265 -2.68 -12.32 -23.88
N VAL A 266 -1.68 -11.87 -23.17
CA VAL A 266 -1.02 -12.66 -22.13
C VAL A 266 -1.91 -12.62 -20.88
N GLU A 267 -2.39 -13.79 -20.46
CA GLU A 267 -3.07 -13.90 -19.18
C GLU A 267 -2.10 -13.54 -18.05
N PRO A 268 -2.51 -12.71 -17.10
CA PRO A 268 -1.66 -12.40 -15.96
C PRO A 268 -1.28 -13.67 -15.20
N GLN A 269 0.00 -13.84 -14.91
CA GLN A 269 0.50 -14.99 -14.15
C GLN A 269 -0.08 -15.02 -12.73
N TYR A 270 -0.39 -13.85 -12.18
CA TYR A 270 -0.99 -13.67 -10.86
C TYR A 270 -2.33 -12.96 -11.01
N PRO A 271 -3.34 -13.34 -10.22
CA PRO A 271 -4.62 -12.63 -10.22
C PRO A 271 -4.46 -11.19 -9.73
N LEU A 272 -5.39 -10.34 -10.14
CA LEU A 272 -5.47 -8.98 -9.61
C LEU A 272 -5.89 -9.04 -8.13
N GLU A 273 -5.07 -8.47 -7.26
CA GLU A 273 -5.40 -8.28 -5.85
C GLU A 273 -6.34 -7.07 -5.71
N VAL A 274 -7.60 -7.34 -5.36
CA VAL A 274 -8.64 -6.30 -5.20
C VAL A 274 -8.82 -5.93 -3.73
N GLY A 275 -8.32 -6.74 -2.83
CA GLY A 275 -8.40 -6.60 -1.37
C GLY A 275 -7.85 -7.84 -0.69
N GLN A 276 -7.98 -7.89 0.62
CA GLN A 276 -7.61 -9.08 1.39
C GLN A 276 -8.50 -10.26 1.03
N GLU A 277 -7.90 -11.44 0.95
CA GLU A 277 -8.60 -12.69 0.72
C GLU A 277 -8.12 -13.74 1.73
N ILE A 278 -9.05 -14.50 2.30
CA ILE A 278 -8.76 -15.67 3.11
C ILE A 278 -9.38 -16.89 2.45
N THR A 279 -8.53 -17.77 1.96
CA THR A 279 -8.97 -19.04 1.35
C THR A 279 -8.65 -20.23 2.26
N GLY A 280 -9.36 -21.31 2.08
CA GLY A 280 -9.11 -22.52 2.84
C GLY A 280 -10.05 -23.65 2.51
N ARG A 281 -9.99 -24.69 3.33
CA ARG A 281 -10.86 -25.85 3.22
C ARG A 281 -11.39 -26.27 4.57
N ILE A 282 -12.64 -26.70 4.59
CA ILE A 282 -13.19 -27.45 5.71
C ILE A 282 -13.15 -28.94 5.38
N SER A 283 -12.85 -29.74 6.40
CA SER A 283 -12.92 -31.19 6.35
C SER A 283 -13.78 -31.71 7.47
N LYS A 284 -14.46 -32.82 7.22
CA LYS A 284 -15.31 -33.44 8.23
C LYS A 284 -14.49 -34.23 9.21
N SER A 285 -14.81 -34.09 10.48
CA SER A 285 -14.29 -34.91 11.55
C SER A 285 -15.22 -36.10 11.79
N GLY A 286 -14.69 -37.35 11.85
CA GLY A 286 -15.40 -38.56 12.20
C GLY A 286 -15.98 -39.37 11.05
N LEU A 287 -16.06 -40.68 11.28
CA LEU A 287 -16.49 -41.72 10.27
C LEU A 287 -17.96 -41.59 9.80
N TRP A 288 -18.83 -41.06 10.64
CA TRP A 288 -20.26 -40.94 10.40
C TRP A 288 -20.67 -39.77 9.49
N ASN A 289 -19.81 -38.80 9.31
CA ASN A 289 -20.09 -37.56 8.57
C ASN A 289 -19.71 -37.60 7.08
N ARG A 290 -19.10 -38.66 6.59
CA ARG A 290 -18.58 -38.77 5.21
C ARG A 290 -19.63 -38.63 4.09
N LYS A 291 -20.91 -38.90 4.38
CA LYS A 291 -21.98 -38.88 3.38
C LYS A 291 -22.68 -37.55 3.17
N LYS A 292 -22.47 -36.56 4.05
CA LYS A 292 -23.12 -35.26 3.90
C LYS A 292 -22.29 -34.33 3.01
N LYS A 293 -22.91 -33.64 2.05
CA LYS A 293 -22.24 -32.69 1.18
C LYS A 293 -21.69 -31.51 1.98
N LEU A 294 -20.49 -31.02 1.64
CA LEU A 294 -19.85 -29.87 2.30
C LEU A 294 -20.47 -28.53 1.90
N SER A 295 -21.09 -28.44 0.73
CA SER A 295 -21.89 -27.29 0.28
C SER A 295 -23.10 -26.93 1.15
N ARG A 296 -23.38 -27.72 2.19
CA ARG A 296 -24.39 -27.41 3.22
C ARG A 296 -23.85 -26.51 4.35
N TYR A 297 -22.58 -26.19 4.29
CA TYR A 297 -21.94 -25.35 5.25
C TYR A 297 -21.65 -23.97 4.66
N GLU A 298 -21.62 -22.98 5.51
CA GLU A 298 -21.07 -21.66 5.23
C GLU A 298 -19.86 -21.43 6.14
N MET A 299 -18.87 -20.71 5.65
CA MET A 299 -17.78 -20.22 6.47
C MET A 299 -18.15 -18.83 6.99
N ARG A 300 -18.13 -18.65 8.30
CA ARG A 300 -18.29 -17.35 8.94
C ARG A 300 -16.96 -16.83 9.39
N MET A 301 -16.73 -15.55 9.17
CA MET A 301 -15.58 -14.81 9.67
C MET A 301 -16.08 -13.73 10.63
N ILE A 302 -15.45 -13.67 11.79
CA ILE A 302 -15.72 -12.67 12.81
C ILE A 302 -14.41 -11.95 13.09
N VAL A 303 -14.43 -10.61 13.11
CA VAL A 303 -13.31 -9.77 13.51
C VAL A 303 -13.71 -9.05 14.79
N PRO A 304 -13.38 -9.60 15.97
CA PRO A 304 -13.90 -9.09 17.25
C PRO A 304 -13.55 -7.63 17.51
N SER A 305 -12.32 -7.22 17.20
CA SER A 305 -11.85 -5.84 17.43
C SER A 305 -12.58 -4.78 16.62
N LEU A 306 -13.21 -5.18 15.49
CA LEU A 306 -13.89 -4.28 14.56
C LEU A 306 -15.41 -4.50 14.50
N HIS A 307 -15.95 -5.44 15.30
CA HIS A 307 -17.36 -5.83 15.28
C HIS A 307 -17.85 -6.21 13.86
N TYR A 308 -16.94 -6.76 13.05
CA TYR A 308 -17.22 -7.13 11.67
C TYR A 308 -17.51 -8.61 11.56
N VAL A 309 -18.60 -8.95 10.88
CA VAL A 309 -19.00 -10.32 10.61
C VAL A 309 -19.33 -10.47 9.13
N THR A 310 -18.75 -11.46 8.49
CA THR A 310 -19.12 -11.83 7.13
C THR A 310 -19.16 -13.34 6.97
N LYS A 311 -19.66 -13.80 5.84
CA LYS A 311 -19.76 -15.23 5.52
C LYS A 311 -19.63 -15.49 4.03
N CYS A 312 -19.17 -16.68 3.69
CA CYS A 312 -19.18 -17.17 2.33
C CYS A 312 -19.70 -18.62 2.24
N ALA A 313 -20.10 -19.01 1.05
CA ALA A 313 -20.47 -20.38 0.79
C ALA A 313 -19.23 -21.30 0.78
N VAL A 314 -19.45 -22.55 1.15
CA VAL A 314 -18.45 -23.62 1.03
C VAL A 314 -18.87 -24.53 -0.14
N ASP A 315 -17.95 -24.88 -1.00
CA ASP A 315 -18.23 -25.77 -2.13
C ASP A 315 -18.32 -27.24 -1.72
N ASP A 316 -18.65 -28.13 -2.67
CA ASP A 316 -18.76 -29.56 -2.40
C ASP A 316 -17.41 -30.21 -2.02
N THR A 317 -16.28 -29.59 -2.35
CA THR A 317 -14.91 -30.03 -1.96
C THR A 317 -14.49 -29.52 -0.60
N GLY A 318 -15.28 -28.63 0.01
CA GLY A 318 -14.99 -27.98 1.26
C GLY A 318 -14.19 -26.67 1.12
N ALA A 319 -13.91 -26.22 -0.09
CA ALA A 319 -13.19 -24.97 -0.31
C ALA A 319 -14.08 -23.75 -0.02
N PHE A 320 -13.46 -22.70 0.51
CA PHE A 320 -14.08 -21.41 0.77
C PHE A 320 -13.12 -20.28 0.42
N ALA A 321 -13.67 -19.11 0.06
CA ALA A 321 -12.97 -17.88 -0.15
C ALA A 321 -13.75 -16.71 0.49
N LEU A 322 -13.13 -16.02 1.41
CA LEU A 322 -13.62 -14.82 2.06
C LEU A 322 -12.85 -13.64 1.48
N ASN A 323 -13.54 -12.65 0.95
CA ASN A 323 -12.98 -11.45 0.34
C ASN A 323 -13.89 -10.24 0.60
N GLY A 324 -13.51 -9.07 0.08
CA GLY A 324 -14.30 -7.85 0.20
C GLY A 324 -14.11 -7.11 1.52
N PHE A 325 -12.93 -7.25 2.14
CA PHE A 325 -12.53 -6.53 3.34
C PHE A 325 -11.05 -6.13 3.25
N ASP A 326 -10.69 -5.08 3.97
CA ASP A 326 -9.33 -4.57 4.08
C ASP A 326 -9.07 -4.12 5.51
N PHE A 327 -8.35 -4.94 6.27
CA PHE A 327 -8.06 -4.64 7.66
C PHE A 327 -6.55 -4.49 7.89
N PRO A 328 -6.15 -3.73 8.94
CA PRO A 328 -4.75 -3.58 9.30
C PRO A 328 -4.07 -4.90 9.61
N ASP A 329 -2.75 -4.94 9.43
CA ASP A 329 -1.92 -6.06 9.84
C ASP A 329 -2.12 -6.42 11.32
N SER A 330 -1.91 -7.69 11.64
CA SER A 330 -2.13 -8.24 12.99
C SER A 330 -3.59 -8.21 13.47
N THR A 331 -4.56 -8.01 12.57
CA THR A 331 -5.98 -8.16 12.88
C THR A 331 -6.30 -9.64 13.07
N LEU A 332 -6.96 -9.98 14.18
CA LEU A 332 -7.39 -11.35 14.46
C LEU A 332 -8.71 -11.65 13.76
N TYR A 333 -8.72 -12.71 12.98
CA TYR A 333 -9.91 -13.27 12.34
C TYR A 333 -10.26 -14.60 12.98
N VAL A 334 -11.52 -14.78 13.28
CA VAL A 334 -12.07 -16.02 13.83
C VAL A 334 -12.93 -16.66 12.76
N LEU A 335 -12.48 -17.78 12.24
CA LEU A 335 -13.16 -18.53 11.21
C LEU A 335 -13.93 -19.69 11.82
N ARG A 336 -15.23 -19.77 11.52
CA ARG A 336 -16.10 -20.80 12.06
C ARG A 336 -17.02 -21.37 10.96
N PRO A 337 -16.99 -22.67 10.71
CA PRO A 337 -17.96 -23.29 9.84
C PRO A 337 -19.32 -23.33 10.53
N ALA A 338 -20.39 -23.00 9.80
CA ALA A 338 -21.76 -23.07 10.29
C ALA A 338 -22.62 -23.90 9.35
N ALA A 339 -23.54 -24.67 9.86
CA ALA A 339 -24.53 -25.36 9.02
C ALA A 339 -25.59 -24.37 8.55
N VAL A 340 -25.92 -24.37 7.27
CA VAL A 340 -27.02 -23.58 6.70
C VAL A 340 -28.37 -23.99 7.33
N ARG A 341 -28.50 -25.26 7.70
CA ARG A 341 -29.67 -25.80 8.45
C ARG A 341 -29.22 -26.93 9.38
N GLY A 342 -29.66 -26.90 10.63
CA GLY A 342 -29.42 -27.97 11.61
C GLY A 342 -28.34 -27.66 12.63
N SER A 343 -27.86 -28.70 13.35
CA SER A 343 -26.84 -28.57 14.37
C SER A 343 -25.47 -28.27 13.79
N MET A 344 -24.61 -27.62 14.58
CA MET A 344 -23.22 -27.33 14.26
C MET A 344 -22.47 -28.63 13.87
N PRO A 345 -21.73 -28.60 12.77
CA PRO A 345 -20.91 -29.74 12.36
C PRO A 345 -19.62 -29.81 13.16
N GLU A 346 -19.17 -31.00 13.45
CA GLU A 346 -17.76 -31.25 13.75
C GLU A 346 -16.99 -31.15 12.42
N ALA A 347 -16.31 -30.04 12.21
CA ALA A 347 -15.53 -29.80 11.00
C ALA A 347 -14.19 -29.17 11.39
N THR A 348 -13.12 -29.61 10.77
CA THR A 348 -11.79 -28.99 10.92
C THR A 348 -11.61 -27.96 9.80
N VAL A 349 -11.24 -26.77 10.15
CA VAL A 349 -10.88 -25.69 9.23
C VAL A 349 -9.39 -25.72 8.99
N LYS A 350 -8.97 -25.60 7.75
CA LYS A 350 -7.58 -25.41 7.36
C LYS A 350 -7.50 -24.24 6.41
N VAL A 351 -6.86 -23.18 6.86
CA VAL A 351 -6.63 -21.97 6.07
C VAL A 351 -5.42 -22.17 5.17
N ALA A 352 -5.50 -21.69 3.95
CA ALA A 352 -4.36 -21.63 3.05
C ALA A 352 -3.37 -20.60 3.58
N ARG A 353 -2.08 -20.90 3.49
CA ARG A 353 -1.05 -19.92 3.78
C ARG A 353 -0.87 -19.02 2.58
N ASP A 354 -0.61 -17.74 2.84
CA ASP A 354 -0.22 -16.81 1.79
C ASP A 354 1.03 -17.34 1.09
N SER A 355 0.98 -17.36 -0.24
CA SER A 355 2.11 -17.70 -1.07
C SER A 355 2.47 -16.50 -1.92
N PHE A 356 3.74 -16.12 -1.88
CA PHE A 356 4.25 -15.01 -2.66
C PHE A 356 5.08 -15.55 -3.82
N PRO A 357 5.09 -14.82 -4.97
CA PRO A 357 5.99 -15.15 -6.06
C PRO A 357 7.45 -15.12 -5.61
N GLU A 358 8.27 -16.03 -6.11
CA GLU A 358 9.70 -15.95 -5.88
C GLU A 358 10.25 -14.68 -6.53
N VAL A 359 10.87 -13.83 -5.71
CA VAL A 359 11.55 -12.63 -6.18
C VAL A 359 12.93 -13.03 -6.67
N GLY A 360 13.20 -12.82 -7.95
CA GLY A 360 14.55 -12.99 -8.50
C GLY A 360 15.53 -12.03 -7.83
N THR A 361 16.82 -12.35 -7.91
CA THR A 361 17.89 -11.44 -7.46
C THR A 361 17.80 -10.13 -8.22
N LEU A 362 17.51 -9.04 -7.50
CA LEU A 362 17.60 -7.71 -8.09
C LEU A 362 19.06 -7.41 -8.45
N PRO A 363 19.33 -6.84 -9.63
CA PRO A 363 20.69 -6.40 -9.95
C PRO A 363 21.16 -5.44 -8.85
N ARG A 364 22.36 -5.68 -8.34
CA ARG A 364 22.98 -4.76 -7.39
C ARG A 364 23.23 -3.44 -8.11
N VAL A 365 22.46 -2.43 -7.74
CA VAL A 365 22.82 -1.05 -8.12
C VAL A 365 24.11 -0.72 -7.37
N PRO A 366 25.20 -0.35 -8.05
CA PRO A 366 26.45 0.04 -7.39
C PRO A 366 26.13 1.11 -6.34
N ALA A 367 26.65 0.94 -5.14
CA ALA A 367 26.46 1.94 -4.08
C ALA A 367 27.10 3.24 -4.58
N GLN A 368 26.28 4.26 -4.85
CA GLN A 368 26.77 5.54 -5.31
C GLN A 368 27.73 6.12 -4.28
N GLU A 369 28.88 6.64 -4.73
CA GLU A 369 29.90 7.25 -3.86
C GLU A 369 29.37 8.38 -2.98
N GLN A 370 28.24 8.97 -3.36
CA GLN A 370 27.53 10.05 -2.65
C GLN A 370 27.04 9.68 -1.25
N LYS A 371 26.96 8.40 -0.87
CA LYS A 371 26.63 7.98 0.50
C LYS A 371 27.78 8.11 1.49
N LYS A 372 29.01 8.30 1.02
CA LYS A 372 30.20 8.43 1.87
C LYS A 372 30.14 9.60 2.86
N PRO A 373 29.72 10.83 2.47
CA PRO A 373 29.62 11.94 3.41
C PRO A 373 28.65 11.68 4.55
N TYR A 374 27.47 11.13 4.25
CA TYR A 374 26.45 10.77 5.24
C TYR A 374 26.96 9.72 6.25
N ILE A 375 27.58 8.66 5.74
CA ILE A 375 28.15 7.59 6.59
C ILE A 375 29.30 8.15 7.43
N ALA A 376 30.16 8.98 6.88
CA ALA A 376 31.26 9.62 7.59
C ALA A 376 30.75 10.53 8.70
N GLN A 377 29.74 11.34 8.43
CA GLN A 377 29.10 12.23 9.40
C GLN A 377 28.39 11.45 10.50
N ALA A 378 27.65 10.41 10.15
CA ALA A 378 27.01 9.53 11.12
C ALA A 378 28.03 8.84 12.04
N ARG A 379 29.16 8.35 11.50
CA ARG A 379 30.27 7.78 12.27
C ARG A 379 30.91 8.81 13.17
N TYR A 380 31.20 10.00 12.67
CA TYR A 380 31.76 11.10 13.45
C TYR A 380 30.90 11.41 14.68
N TYR A 381 29.58 11.50 14.54
CA TYR A 381 28.68 11.74 15.66
C TYR A 381 28.61 10.58 16.65
N ILE A 382 28.67 9.33 16.16
CA ILE A 382 28.72 8.15 17.04
C ILE A 382 30.03 8.09 17.82
N GLU A 383 31.17 8.38 17.19
CA GLU A 383 32.50 8.35 17.81
C GLU A 383 32.72 9.47 18.81
N GLN A 384 32.29 10.71 18.48
CA GLN A 384 32.45 11.88 19.35
C GLN A 384 31.69 11.75 20.68
N ARG A 385 30.66 10.94 20.73
CA ARG A 385 29.76 10.86 21.88
C ARG A 385 29.83 9.56 22.68
N GLY A 386 30.59 8.60 22.26
CA GLY A 386 30.71 7.31 22.97
C GLY A 386 29.37 6.58 23.14
N GLN A 387 28.34 6.98 22.38
CA GLN A 387 27.00 6.44 22.48
C GLN A 387 26.73 5.45 21.37
N THR A 388 27.06 4.22 21.60
CA THR A 388 26.52 3.07 20.88
C THR A 388 25.00 2.93 21.04
N ASP A 389 24.39 3.72 21.91
CA ASP A 389 23.01 3.55 22.35
C ASP A 389 21.96 4.27 21.49
N MET A 390 22.34 5.11 20.52
CA MET A 390 21.35 5.78 19.64
C MET A 390 20.50 4.80 18.81
N ARG A 391 21.01 3.60 18.51
CA ARG A 391 20.22 2.54 17.86
C ARG A 391 19.20 1.89 18.78
N ASN A 392 19.49 1.80 20.08
CA ASN A 392 18.64 1.11 21.05
C ASN A 392 17.59 2.03 21.67
N ILE A 393 17.85 3.32 21.79
CA ILE A 393 16.92 4.30 22.41
C ILE A 393 15.75 4.63 21.48
N LEU A 394 15.96 4.71 20.17
CA LEU A 394 14.92 5.14 19.22
C LEU A 394 13.94 4.05 18.84
N ILE A 395 14.35 2.77 18.85
CA ILE A 395 13.48 1.68 18.40
C ILE A 395 12.86 0.92 19.57
N ASP A 396 13.64 0.56 20.58
CA ASP A 396 13.14 -0.30 21.68
C ASP A 396 12.39 0.46 22.77
N THR A 397 12.82 1.68 23.11
CA THR A 397 12.22 2.42 24.24
C THR A 397 10.90 3.09 23.87
N VAL A 398 10.73 3.55 22.62
CA VAL A 398 9.47 4.14 22.17
C VAL A 398 8.42 3.06 21.90
N TYR A 399 8.81 1.93 21.31
CA TYR A 399 7.88 0.84 21.01
C TYR A 399 7.41 0.11 22.30
N VAL A 400 8.32 -0.20 23.22
CA VAL A 400 8.00 -0.90 24.48
C VAL A 400 7.31 0.03 25.49
N THR A 401 7.71 1.29 25.60
CA THR A 401 7.04 2.24 26.50
C THR A 401 5.68 2.68 25.98
N HIS A 402 5.45 2.75 24.68
CA HIS A 402 4.14 3.10 24.13
C HIS A 402 3.12 1.97 24.38
N HIS A 403 3.49 0.69 24.16
CA HIS A 403 2.61 -0.43 24.47
C HIS A 403 2.37 -0.61 25.97
N LYS A 404 3.40 -0.55 26.79
CA LYS A 404 3.25 -0.62 28.25
C LYS A 404 2.51 0.57 28.85
N ARG A 405 2.70 1.77 28.29
CA ARG A 405 2.03 2.98 28.74
C ARG A 405 0.56 3.02 28.32
N LEU A 406 0.21 2.50 27.12
CA LEU A 406 -1.18 2.36 26.66
C LEU A 406 -1.93 1.30 27.48
N GLU A 407 -1.33 0.16 27.79
CA GLU A 407 -1.97 -0.86 28.63
C GLU A 407 -2.15 -0.38 30.08
N SER A 408 -1.20 0.34 30.64
CA SER A 408 -1.29 0.89 32.01
C SER A 408 -2.16 2.15 32.11
N THR A 409 -2.51 2.79 31.00
CA THR A 409 -3.34 4.02 30.97
C THR A 409 -4.78 3.79 30.57
N ARG A 410 -5.16 2.61 30.13
CA ARG A 410 -6.56 2.29 29.81
C ARG A 410 -7.42 2.45 31.05
N PRO A 411 -8.51 3.24 31.00
CA PRO A 411 -9.37 3.49 32.16
C PRO A 411 -9.90 2.20 32.79
N GLU A 412 -10.24 1.21 31.97
CA GLU A 412 -10.77 -0.09 32.42
C GLU A 412 -9.77 -0.85 33.32
N HIS A 413 -8.46 -0.77 33.04
CA HIS A 413 -7.43 -1.41 33.85
C HIS A 413 -7.20 -0.70 35.19
N ARG A 414 -7.35 0.62 35.23
CA ARG A 414 -7.12 1.43 36.45
C ARG A 414 -8.31 1.43 37.39
N LEU A 415 -9.50 1.16 36.89
CA LEU A 415 -10.77 1.22 37.61
C LEU A 415 -11.31 -0.17 37.95
N ALA A 416 -10.55 -1.23 37.59
CA ALA A 416 -10.92 -2.60 37.89
C ALA A 416 -10.97 -2.84 39.42
N ALA A 417 -12.07 -3.40 39.88
CA ALA A 417 -12.19 -3.86 41.27
C ALA A 417 -11.41 -5.18 41.48
N ARG A 418 -11.34 -5.99 40.44
CA ARG A 418 -10.55 -7.23 40.37
C ARG A 418 -9.97 -7.43 38.99
N THR A 419 -8.77 -7.98 38.97
CA THR A 419 -8.04 -8.30 37.75
C THR A 419 -7.53 -9.73 37.79
N TRP A 420 -7.61 -10.42 36.65
CA TRP A 420 -7.00 -11.72 36.42
C TRP A 420 -6.03 -11.61 35.25
N THR A 421 -4.76 -11.98 35.50
CA THR A 421 -3.71 -12.01 34.49
C THR A 421 -3.80 -13.27 33.64
N ALA A 422 -3.06 -13.29 32.51
CA ALA A 422 -3.01 -14.45 31.62
C ALA A 422 -2.59 -15.74 32.35
N GLU A 423 -1.65 -15.64 33.30
CA GLU A 423 -1.18 -16.77 34.09
C GLU A 423 -2.30 -17.32 34.99
N GLN A 424 -3.00 -16.45 35.73
CA GLN A 424 -4.11 -16.83 36.60
C GLN A 424 -5.28 -17.41 35.82
N ILE A 425 -5.54 -16.85 34.63
CA ILE A 425 -6.56 -17.34 33.72
C ILE A 425 -6.22 -18.76 33.25
N LYS A 426 -4.96 -19.00 32.86
CA LYS A 426 -4.46 -20.30 32.41
C LYS A 426 -4.49 -21.34 33.54
N GLU A 427 -4.09 -20.97 34.75
CA GLU A 427 -4.09 -21.86 35.94
C GLU A 427 -5.52 -22.29 36.35
N SER A 428 -6.56 -21.55 35.94
CA SER A 428 -7.94 -21.90 36.26
C SER A 428 -8.40 -23.21 35.62
N GLY A 429 -7.73 -23.67 34.54
CA GLY A 429 -8.09 -24.89 33.79
C GLY A 429 -9.47 -24.80 33.11
N ALA A 430 -10.00 -23.59 32.88
CA ALA A 430 -11.22 -23.40 32.13
C ALA A 430 -10.93 -23.52 30.61
N GLY A 431 -11.87 -24.04 29.83
CA GLY A 431 -11.69 -24.23 28.39
C GLY A 431 -12.04 -22.98 27.55
N THR A 432 -13.04 -22.23 28.01
CA THR A 432 -13.52 -21.03 27.30
C THR A 432 -13.57 -19.83 28.24
N ILE A 433 -13.71 -18.64 27.68
CA ILE A 433 -13.86 -17.41 28.47
C ILE A 433 -15.15 -17.49 29.30
N LEU A 434 -16.21 -18.06 28.77
CA LEU A 434 -17.46 -18.26 29.48
C LEU A 434 -17.29 -19.20 30.68
N ASP A 435 -16.57 -20.30 30.52
CA ASP A 435 -16.27 -21.24 31.61
C ASP A 435 -15.45 -20.58 32.72
N PHE A 436 -14.54 -19.68 32.36
CA PHE A 436 -13.77 -18.90 33.32
C PHE A 436 -14.68 -17.93 34.10
N ILE A 437 -15.51 -17.17 33.36
CA ILE A 437 -16.46 -16.23 33.97
C ILE A 437 -17.42 -16.96 34.92
N ALA A 438 -17.87 -18.15 34.55
CA ALA A 438 -18.74 -18.97 35.43
C ALA A 438 -18.09 -19.34 36.78
N ARG A 439 -16.73 -19.35 36.84
CA ARG A 439 -15.96 -19.62 38.07
C ARG A 439 -15.59 -18.37 38.86
N MET A 440 -15.85 -17.17 38.31
CA MET A 440 -15.60 -15.91 38.99
C MET A 440 -16.56 -15.74 40.19
N PRO A 441 -16.08 -15.21 41.32
CA PRO A 441 -16.92 -15.01 42.51
C PRO A 441 -18.10 -14.09 42.20
N GLY A 442 -19.32 -14.56 42.52
CA GLY A 442 -20.58 -13.81 42.35
C GLY A 442 -21.20 -13.92 40.94
N MET A 443 -20.58 -14.66 40.05
CA MET A 443 -21.11 -14.96 38.71
C MET A 443 -22.04 -16.18 38.75
N SER A 444 -23.05 -16.15 37.91
CA SER A 444 -23.91 -17.29 37.59
C SER A 444 -24.12 -17.35 36.08
N VAL A 445 -23.90 -18.53 35.52
CA VAL A 445 -24.08 -18.78 34.08
C VAL A 445 -25.11 -19.89 33.91
N VAL A 446 -26.23 -19.59 33.22
CA VAL A 446 -27.29 -20.56 32.96
C VAL A 446 -27.57 -20.52 31.44
N GLY A 447 -27.16 -21.57 30.73
CA GLY A 447 -27.20 -21.60 29.25
C GLY A 447 -26.34 -20.47 28.64
N ARG A 448 -26.99 -19.57 27.93
CA ARG A 448 -26.35 -18.39 27.30
C ARG A 448 -26.59 -17.07 28.07
N GLN A 449 -26.97 -17.15 29.35
CA GLN A 449 -27.21 -15.98 30.20
C GLN A 449 -26.16 -15.91 31.29
N VAL A 450 -25.49 -14.76 31.38
CA VAL A 450 -24.55 -14.45 32.46
C VAL A 450 -25.17 -13.42 33.39
N SER A 451 -25.08 -13.66 34.69
CA SER A 451 -25.49 -12.69 35.71
C SER A 451 -24.38 -12.55 36.76
N TYR A 452 -24.18 -11.33 37.23
CA TYR A 452 -23.33 -11.00 38.35
C TYR A 452 -24.19 -10.49 39.51
N ARG A 453 -24.18 -11.21 40.65
CA ARG A 453 -25.01 -10.90 41.82
C ARG A 453 -26.51 -10.75 41.49
N GLY A 454 -27.00 -11.51 40.51
CA GLY A 454 -28.39 -11.48 40.06
C GLY A 454 -28.75 -10.40 39.02
N TYR A 455 -27.75 -9.60 38.58
CA TYR A 455 -27.94 -8.57 37.56
C TYR A 455 -27.13 -8.92 36.29
N ARG A 456 -27.58 -8.43 35.13
CA ARG A 456 -26.86 -8.62 33.85
C ARG A 456 -25.65 -7.71 33.81
N PRO A 457 -24.43 -8.25 33.71
CA PRO A 457 -23.23 -7.43 33.55
C PRO A 457 -23.14 -6.87 32.12
N GLY A 458 -22.43 -5.74 31.98
CA GLY A 458 -21.93 -5.27 30.69
C GLY A 458 -20.66 -6.04 30.29
N PHE A 459 -20.41 -6.11 28.98
CA PHE A 459 -19.19 -6.70 28.46
C PHE A 459 -18.40 -5.65 27.68
N MET A 460 -17.10 -5.66 27.86
CA MET A 460 -16.16 -4.81 27.14
C MET A 460 -15.09 -5.69 26.54
N VAL A 461 -14.77 -5.50 25.26
CA VAL A 461 -13.71 -6.23 24.55
C VAL A 461 -12.72 -5.22 24.00
N ASP A 462 -11.45 -5.37 24.37
CA ASP A 462 -10.37 -4.47 23.98
C ASP A 462 -10.67 -2.97 24.13
N GLY A 463 -11.40 -2.62 25.21
CA GLY A 463 -11.77 -1.25 25.54
C GLY A 463 -13.03 -0.73 24.87
N ARG A 464 -13.74 -1.57 24.11
CA ARG A 464 -15.04 -1.25 23.50
C ARG A 464 -16.16 -1.96 24.24
N LEU A 465 -17.22 -1.20 24.56
CA LEU A 465 -18.40 -1.75 25.20
C LEU A 465 -19.23 -2.51 24.16
N GLU A 466 -19.55 -3.78 24.47
CA GLU A 466 -20.45 -4.59 23.66
C GLU A 466 -21.89 -4.22 24.00
N GLU A 467 -22.65 -3.74 23.01
CA GLU A 467 -24.07 -3.50 23.17
C GLU A 467 -24.82 -4.83 23.19
N THR A 468 -25.28 -5.25 24.35
CA THR A 468 -26.26 -6.34 24.43
C THR A 468 -27.64 -5.78 24.15
N VAL A 469 -28.24 -6.14 23.03
CA VAL A 469 -29.60 -5.73 22.64
C VAL A 469 -30.62 -6.30 23.61
N GLY A 470 -31.26 -5.45 24.39
CA GLY A 470 -32.41 -5.81 25.24
C GLY A 470 -32.61 -4.87 26.44
N GLU A 471 -33.84 -4.40 26.67
CA GLU A 471 -34.22 -3.62 27.84
C GLU A 471 -33.97 -4.39 29.16
N MET A 472 -33.47 -3.66 30.15
CA MET A 472 -33.11 -4.23 31.42
C MET A 472 -34.32 -4.56 32.28
N ASN A 473 -34.63 -5.84 32.38
CA ASN A 473 -35.44 -6.36 33.46
C ASN A 473 -34.56 -7.21 34.40
N PRO A 474 -34.71 -7.10 35.73
CA PRO A 474 -33.99 -7.94 36.68
C PRO A 474 -34.31 -9.41 36.43
N VAL A 475 -33.26 -10.24 36.33
CA VAL A 475 -33.40 -11.69 36.17
C VAL A 475 -34.15 -12.21 37.41
N ARG A 476 -35.40 -12.64 37.29
CA ARG A 476 -36.09 -13.35 38.35
C ARG A 476 -35.40 -14.67 38.60
N ALA A 477 -34.86 -14.85 39.78
CA ALA A 477 -34.28 -16.13 40.21
C ALA A 477 -35.34 -17.23 40.12
N PHE A 478 -35.20 -18.15 39.17
CA PHE A 478 -36.02 -19.35 39.12
C PHE A 478 -35.63 -20.28 40.27
N ARG A 479 -36.51 -20.44 41.27
CA ARG A 479 -36.45 -21.60 42.15
C ARG A 479 -36.76 -22.84 41.30
N SER A 480 -35.83 -23.79 41.26
CA SER A 480 -36.03 -25.09 40.63
C SER A 480 -37.11 -25.88 41.36
N THR A 481 -38.32 -25.94 40.81
CA THR A 481 -39.23 -27.05 41.08
C THR A 481 -39.20 -27.94 39.84
N GLY A 482 -38.70 -29.15 40.05
CA GLY A 482 -38.57 -30.14 38.97
C GLY A 482 -39.93 -30.52 38.37
N MET A 483 -39.91 -30.69 37.08
CA MET A 483 -40.66 -31.75 36.33
C MET A 483 -40.28 -31.59 34.84
N GLY A 484 -39.82 -32.68 34.30
CA GLY A 484 -39.42 -32.78 32.91
C GLY A 484 -40.55 -32.70 31.91
N ARG A 485 -40.22 -32.27 30.71
CA ARG A 485 -40.72 -32.80 29.42
C ARG A 485 -40.00 -32.14 28.24
N ASN A 486 -39.55 -32.99 27.33
CA ASN A 486 -38.96 -32.64 26.03
C ASN A 486 -39.84 -31.72 25.19
N HIS A 487 -39.32 -30.60 24.73
CA HIS A 487 -39.81 -29.92 23.53
C HIS A 487 -38.63 -29.42 22.67
N LYS A 488 -38.56 -29.98 21.47
CA LYS A 488 -37.73 -29.46 20.38
C LYS A 488 -38.33 -28.15 19.90
N THR A 489 -37.64 -27.04 20.06
CA THR A 489 -38.04 -25.75 19.46
C THR A 489 -37.10 -25.43 18.33
N GLN A 490 -37.66 -25.29 17.13
CA GLN A 490 -36.95 -24.77 15.95
C GLN A 490 -36.87 -23.25 16.04
N THR A 491 -35.68 -22.69 16.08
CA THR A 491 -35.43 -21.24 15.97
C THR A 491 -35.35 -20.84 14.50
N ARG A 492 -36.25 -19.98 14.05
CA ARG A 492 -36.12 -19.25 12.79
C ARG A 492 -35.34 -17.95 13.04
N LEU A 493 -34.19 -17.81 12.37
CA LEU A 493 -33.47 -16.54 12.30
C LEU A 493 -34.18 -15.56 11.34
N PRO A 494 -34.14 -14.24 11.60
CA PRO A 494 -34.68 -13.24 10.68
C PRO A 494 -33.94 -13.23 9.34
N PRO A 495 -34.63 -12.86 8.24
CA PRO A 495 -34.00 -12.80 6.92
C PRO A 495 -32.95 -11.68 6.84
N ILE A 496 -31.80 -12.02 6.28
CA ILE A 496 -30.69 -11.10 6.01
C ILE A 496 -31.03 -10.32 4.74
N PRO A 497 -30.77 -8.99 4.68
CA PRO A 497 -30.96 -8.20 3.47
C PRO A 497 -30.03 -8.64 2.33
N ASP A 498 -30.52 -8.51 1.10
CA ASP A 498 -29.89 -8.88 -0.17
C ASP A 498 -28.57 -8.10 -0.40
N PRO A 499 -27.49 -8.72 -0.88
CA PRO A 499 -26.18 -8.06 -1.02
C PRO A 499 -26.03 -7.30 -2.35
N GLY A 500 -26.93 -6.36 -2.63
CA GLY A 500 -26.94 -5.62 -3.91
C GLY A 500 -26.79 -4.10 -3.81
N GLY A 501 -26.53 -3.52 -2.65
CA GLY A 501 -26.47 -2.07 -2.49
C GLY A 501 -25.14 -1.59 -1.92
N TRP A 502 -24.48 -0.67 -2.62
CA TRP A 502 -23.37 0.12 -2.08
C TRP A 502 -23.85 0.94 -0.90
N ILE A 503 -23.26 0.74 0.28
CA ILE A 503 -23.55 1.52 1.47
C ILE A 503 -22.53 2.65 1.58
N ASP A 504 -23.01 3.87 1.42
CA ASP A 504 -22.30 5.11 1.68
C ASP A 504 -22.18 5.31 3.20
N PHE A 505 -20.95 5.42 3.72
CA PHE A 505 -20.67 5.48 5.16
C PHE A 505 -20.76 6.87 5.79
N THR A 506 -21.27 7.88 5.07
CA THR A 506 -21.47 9.23 5.61
C THR A 506 -22.93 9.50 5.91
N GLY A 507 -23.38 9.13 7.10
CA GLY A 507 -24.63 9.65 7.65
C GLY A 507 -25.70 8.62 8.02
N MET A 508 -25.52 7.88 9.09
CA MET A 508 -26.65 7.20 9.74
C MET A 508 -27.17 7.99 10.93
N ASN A 509 -28.22 8.76 10.67
CA ASN A 509 -29.15 9.19 11.70
C ASN A 509 -30.21 8.10 11.89
N TYR A 510 -30.26 7.50 13.05
CA TYR A 510 -31.37 6.62 13.44
C TYR A 510 -32.61 7.47 13.76
N SER A 511 -33.61 7.44 12.89
CA SER A 511 -34.96 7.88 13.22
C SER A 511 -35.86 6.66 13.36
N ASN A 512 -36.34 6.47 14.56
CA ASN A 512 -37.35 5.50 14.96
C ASN A 512 -38.70 5.95 14.39
N THR A 513 -39.30 5.23 13.46
CA THR A 513 -40.71 5.43 13.08
C THR A 513 -41.48 4.14 13.31
N ASN A 514 -42.16 4.11 14.44
CA ASN A 514 -43.28 3.21 14.70
C ASN A 514 -44.45 3.65 13.81
N SER A 515 -44.86 2.84 12.84
CA SER A 515 -46.17 2.94 12.22
C SER A 515 -47.02 1.75 12.62
N ALA A 516 -47.95 2.00 13.53
CA ALA A 516 -49.01 1.09 13.89
C ALA A 516 -50.05 1.05 12.75
N GLN A 517 -50.31 -0.10 12.19
CA GLN A 517 -51.52 -0.36 11.42
C GLN A 517 -52.48 -1.23 12.26
N GLN A 518 -53.60 -0.65 12.58
CA GLN A 518 -54.77 -1.35 13.13
C GLN A 518 -55.40 -2.24 12.07
N SER A 519 -55.65 -3.49 12.37
CA SER A 519 -56.69 -4.27 11.70
C SER A 519 -57.47 -5.11 12.70
N THR A 520 -58.76 -4.96 12.58
CA THR A 520 -59.88 -5.51 13.34
C THR A 520 -60.02 -7.03 13.26
N GLY A 521 -60.36 -7.63 14.41
CA GLY A 521 -61.26 -8.77 14.53
C GLY A 521 -60.69 -10.17 14.26
N GLY A 522 -60.52 -10.94 15.33
CA GLY A 522 -60.39 -12.38 15.26
C GLY A 522 -59.61 -12.98 16.43
N ASN A 523 -60.34 -13.66 17.30
CA ASN A 523 -59.85 -14.40 18.45
C ASN A 523 -58.75 -15.40 18.04
N LYS A 524 -57.46 -15.00 18.10
CA LYS A 524 -56.31 -15.89 18.01
C LYS A 524 -55.52 -15.80 19.30
N ARG A 525 -55.37 -16.95 19.96
CA ARG A 525 -54.49 -17.12 21.10
C ARG A 525 -53.13 -16.53 20.75
N GLN A 526 -52.80 -15.46 21.43
CA GLN A 526 -51.45 -14.88 21.38
C GLN A 526 -50.48 -15.91 21.96
N ILE A 527 -49.70 -16.54 21.12
CA ILE A 527 -48.51 -17.25 21.55
C ILE A 527 -47.48 -16.14 21.82
N GLN A 528 -47.28 -15.87 23.10
CA GLN A 528 -46.24 -14.99 23.58
C GLN A 528 -44.91 -15.69 23.24
N TYR A 529 -44.21 -15.23 22.18
CA TYR A 529 -42.84 -15.57 21.96
C TYR A 529 -42.04 -14.99 23.09
N ILE A 530 -41.52 -15.81 23.97
CA ILE A 530 -40.44 -15.43 24.88
C ILE A 530 -39.21 -15.38 23.99
N ASP A 531 -38.80 -14.21 23.59
CA ASP A 531 -37.50 -13.97 22.96
C ASP A 531 -36.44 -14.40 23.97
N ASP A 532 -35.77 -15.53 23.71
CA ASP A 532 -34.58 -15.96 24.40
C ASP A 532 -33.45 -15.00 23.95
N PHE A 533 -33.36 -13.84 24.61
CA PHE A 533 -32.29 -12.89 24.39
C PHE A 533 -31.00 -13.44 25.02
N ASP A 534 -30.08 -13.89 24.16
CA ASP A 534 -28.72 -14.16 24.54
C ASP A 534 -28.06 -12.85 24.99
N ASN A 535 -27.61 -12.78 26.23
CA ASN A 535 -26.94 -11.59 26.75
C ASN A 535 -25.40 -11.69 26.77
N VAL A 536 -24.85 -12.64 26.04
CA VAL A 536 -23.41 -12.92 26.02
C VAL A 536 -22.83 -12.64 24.65
N PRO A 537 -21.77 -11.83 24.56
CA PRO A 537 -20.99 -11.67 23.34
C PRO A 537 -20.41 -13.01 22.87
N ASP A 538 -20.33 -13.21 21.57
CA ASP A 538 -19.79 -14.45 20.98
C ASP A 538 -18.36 -14.75 21.41
N ILE A 539 -17.56 -13.74 21.75
CA ILE A 539 -16.20 -13.90 22.27
C ILE A 539 -16.12 -14.77 23.52
N LEU A 540 -17.17 -14.84 24.32
CA LEU A 540 -17.17 -15.64 25.55
C LEU A 540 -17.06 -17.16 25.28
N TYR A 541 -17.41 -17.59 24.09
CA TYR A 541 -17.24 -19.00 23.67
C TYR A 541 -15.87 -19.33 23.14
N TYR A 542 -14.95 -18.35 23.14
CA TYR A 542 -13.61 -18.53 22.63
C TYR A 542 -12.67 -19.12 23.69
N PRO A 543 -11.63 -19.81 23.26
CA PRO A 543 -10.62 -20.38 24.16
C PRO A 543 -9.94 -19.29 24.98
N LEU A 544 -9.61 -19.61 26.24
CA LEU A 544 -8.96 -18.69 27.15
C LEU A 544 -7.57 -18.26 26.74
N GLU A 545 -6.91 -19.05 25.91
CA GLU A 545 -5.53 -18.82 25.46
C GLU A 545 -5.36 -17.51 24.68
N ILE A 546 -6.43 -17.00 24.09
CA ILE A 546 -6.41 -15.69 23.38
C ILE A 546 -6.46 -14.49 24.32
N VAL A 547 -6.75 -14.70 25.59
CA VAL A 547 -6.94 -13.62 26.57
C VAL A 547 -5.63 -13.27 27.23
N SER A 548 -5.33 -11.97 27.29
CA SER A 548 -4.20 -11.44 28.05
C SER A 548 -4.61 -11.04 29.47
N ARG A 549 -5.88 -10.59 29.63
CA ARG A 549 -6.37 -10.06 30.91
C ARG A 549 -7.90 -10.01 30.93
N ILE A 550 -8.49 -10.26 32.12
CA ILE A 550 -9.90 -10.03 32.40
C ILE A 550 -10.00 -9.11 33.61
N ASP A 551 -10.79 -8.05 33.51
CA ASP A 551 -11.05 -7.10 34.58
C ASP A 551 -12.55 -7.06 34.93
N LEU A 552 -12.86 -6.97 36.20
CA LEU A 552 -14.20 -6.71 36.69
C LEU A 552 -14.27 -5.27 37.23
N ILE A 553 -15.10 -4.45 36.62
CA ILE A 553 -15.30 -3.04 36.99
C ILE A 553 -16.64 -2.93 37.73
N GLU A 554 -16.59 -2.38 38.94
CA GLU A 554 -17.77 -2.25 39.82
C GLU A 554 -18.02 -0.80 40.23
N GLY A 555 -19.26 -0.50 40.66
CA GLY A 555 -19.61 0.71 41.37
C GLY A 555 -19.66 1.97 40.50
N GLY A 556 -19.33 3.13 41.09
CA GLY A 556 -19.41 4.45 40.45
C GLY A 556 -18.49 4.66 39.27
N ASN A 557 -17.48 3.81 39.10
CA ASN A 557 -16.49 3.90 38.03
C ASN A 557 -17.09 3.68 36.64
N MET A 558 -18.28 3.07 36.55
CA MET A 558 -18.99 2.81 35.29
C MET A 558 -19.59 4.06 34.63
N VAL A 559 -19.72 5.14 35.38
CA VAL A 559 -20.24 6.42 34.87
C VAL A 559 -19.35 6.99 33.73
N LEU A 560 -18.09 6.67 33.72
CA LEU A 560 -17.16 7.11 32.69
C LEU A 560 -17.48 6.58 31.28
N TRP A 561 -18.23 5.49 31.19
CA TRP A 561 -18.69 4.93 29.90
C TRP A 561 -20.15 5.25 29.60
N GLY A 562 -20.78 6.20 30.33
CA GLY A 562 -22.18 6.59 30.13
C GLY A 562 -23.22 5.55 30.53
N VAL A 563 -22.80 4.47 31.19
CA VAL A 563 -23.63 3.30 31.49
C VAL A 563 -24.06 3.25 32.99
N SER A 564 -24.75 4.29 33.42
CA SER A 564 -25.19 4.39 34.80
C SER A 564 -26.15 3.26 35.25
N HIS A 565 -26.78 2.59 34.31
CA HIS A 565 -27.75 1.51 34.55
C HIS A 565 -27.11 0.17 34.97
N TRP A 566 -25.79 -0.03 34.71
CA TRP A 566 -25.08 -1.23 35.15
C TRP A 566 -24.42 -1.12 36.54
N LYS A 567 -24.72 -0.05 37.30
CA LYS A 567 -24.12 0.18 38.63
C LYS A 567 -24.17 -1.01 39.58
N GLN A 568 -25.22 -1.86 39.45
CA GLN A 568 -25.41 -3.04 40.28
C GLN A 568 -24.82 -4.31 39.66
N ALA A 569 -24.62 -4.31 38.34
CA ALA A 569 -24.23 -5.50 37.57
C ALA A 569 -22.73 -5.59 37.22
N GLY A 570 -22.00 -4.48 37.25
CA GLY A 570 -20.61 -4.45 36.83
C GLY A 570 -20.39 -4.57 35.32
N ILE A 571 -19.14 -4.31 34.90
CA ILE A 571 -18.66 -4.54 33.54
C ILE A 571 -17.52 -5.58 33.60
N ILE A 572 -17.58 -6.59 32.73
CA ILE A 572 -16.52 -7.56 32.53
C ILE A 572 -15.73 -7.08 31.30
N SER A 573 -14.50 -6.62 31.54
CA SER A 573 -13.60 -6.18 30.47
C SER A 573 -12.62 -7.28 30.13
N ILE A 574 -12.61 -7.68 28.85
CA ILE A 574 -11.76 -8.74 28.31
C ILE A 574 -10.74 -8.08 27.39
N THR A 575 -9.46 -8.28 27.67
CA THR A 575 -8.36 -7.82 26.81
C THR A 575 -7.73 -9.01 26.12
N THR A 576 -7.65 -8.98 24.80
CA THR A 576 -7.06 -10.07 24.03
C THR A 576 -5.56 -9.90 23.85
N LYS A 577 -4.84 -11.01 23.61
CA LYS A 577 -3.44 -11.02 23.19
C LYS A 577 -3.32 -10.44 21.78
N LYS A 578 -2.14 -9.91 21.45
CA LYS A 578 -1.90 -9.28 20.14
C LYS A 578 -0.59 -9.76 19.53
N GLY A 579 -0.51 -9.70 18.18
CA GLY A 579 0.69 -10.04 17.44
C GLY A 579 1.25 -11.42 17.77
N LYS A 580 2.55 -11.54 17.95
CA LYS A 580 3.24 -12.81 18.20
C LYS A 580 2.71 -13.60 19.40
N GLU A 581 2.27 -12.93 20.46
CA GLU A 581 1.69 -13.60 21.64
C GLU A 581 0.37 -14.31 21.30
N LEU A 582 -0.41 -13.75 20.41
CA LEU A 582 -1.63 -14.34 19.91
C LEU A 582 -1.33 -15.53 18.99
N ASP A 583 -0.38 -15.37 18.06
CA ASP A 583 0.03 -16.44 17.15
C ASP A 583 0.54 -17.67 17.92
N ASP A 584 1.38 -17.45 18.95
CA ASP A 584 1.90 -18.54 19.80
C ASP A 584 0.78 -19.18 20.61
N ALA A 585 -0.16 -18.40 21.12
CA ALA A 585 -1.31 -18.91 21.85
C ALA A 585 -2.25 -19.74 20.97
N THR A 586 -2.49 -19.31 19.72
CA THR A 586 -3.41 -19.99 18.79
C THR A 586 -2.82 -21.26 18.20
N ARG A 587 -1.50 -21.36 18.06
CA ARG A 587 -0.82 -22.58 17.57
C ARG A 587 -0.99 -23.80 18.48
N THR A 588 -1.27 -23.59 19.75
CA THR A 588 -1.42 -24.65 20.75
C THR A 588 -2.86 -25.12 20.94
N LEU A 589 -3.82 -24.44 20.30
CA LEU A 589 -5.24 -24.79 20.43
C LEU A 589 -5.59 -26.04 19.61
N PRO A 590 -6.40 -26.96 20.15
CA PRO A 590 -6.97 -28.04 19.36
C PRO A 590 -7.96 -27.40 18.36
N ALA A 591 -7.66 -27.51 17.07
CA ALA A 591 -8.49 -27.01 15.95
C ALA A 591 -9.81 -27.80 15.85
N ARG A 592 -10.70 -27.65 16.80
CA ARG A 592 -12.08 -28.17 16.73
C ARG A 592 -13.01 -27.01 16.52
N ASP A 593 -13.64 -26.94 15.35
CA ASP A 593 -14.76 -26.06 15.01
C ASP A 593 -14.46 -24.54 14.88
N VAL A 594 -13.28 -24.07 15.24
CA VAL A 594 -12.87 -22.65 15.13
C VAL A 594 -11.40 -22.58 14.75
N GLU A 595 -11.07 -21.73 13.77
CA GLU A 595 -9.70 -21.44 13.37
C GLU A 595 -9.42 -19.95 13.61
N PHE A 596 -8.30 -19.67 14.24
CA PHE A 596 -7.84 -18.31 14.47
C PHE A 596 -6.71 -18.02 13.50
N VAL A 597 -6.87 -16.95 12.73
CA VAL A 597 -5.86 -16.54 11.78
C VAL A 597 -5.61 -15.05 11.88
N SER A 598 -4.37 -14.66 11.66
CA SER A 598 -3.96 -13.27 11.49
C SER A 598 -3.19 -13.18 10.18
N PRO A 599 -3.90 -13.10 9.05
CA PRO A 599 -3.26 -12.99 7.75
C PRO A 599 -2.53 -11.66 7.63
N LEU A 600 -1.63 -11.57 6.66
CA LEU A 600 -0.96 -10.32 6.35
C LEU A 600 -2.01 -9.27 6.00
N GLY A 601 -1.98 -8.15 6.71
CA GLY A 601 -2.88 -7.03 6.52
C GLY A 601 -2.16 -5.80 5.99
N TYR A 602 -2.89 -4.71 5.85
CA TYR A 602 -2.30 -3.43 5.48
C TYR A 602 -1.54 -2.82 6.66
N GLN A 603 -0.32 -2.38 6.40
CA GLN A 603 0.46 -1.67 7.41
C GLN A 603 -0.24 -0.35 7.76
N THR A 604 -0.47 -0.12 9.04
CA THR A 604 -0.97 1.19 9.49
C THR A 604 0.08 2.26 9.15
N PRO A 605 -0.31 3.36 8.50
CA PRO A 605 0.62 4.46 8.20
C PRO A 605 1.31 4.92 9.48
N ALA A 606 2.65 4.97 9.45
CA ALA A 606 3.44 5.52 10.54
C ALA A 606 3.57 7.03 10.32
N GLU A 607 3.30 7.80 11.37
CA GLU A 607 3.58 9.23 11.35
C GLU A 607 5.09 9.48 11.47
N PHE A 608 5.60 10.43 10.70
CA PHE A 608 6.97 10.86 10.82
C PHE A 608 7.15 11.63 12.15
N TYR A 609 8.04 11.12 12.98
CA TYR A 609 8.33 11.78 14.25
C TYR A 609 9.26 12.99 14.04
N ALA A 610 8.74 14.17 14.29
CA ALA A 610 9.52 15.40 14.35
C ALA A 610 9.47 15.97 15.79
N PRO A 611 10.62 16.13 16.47
CA PRO A 611 10.63 16.75 17.80
C PRO A 611 10.11 18.19 17.74
N ALA A 612 9.30 18.55 18.71
CA ALA A 612 8.82 19.92 18.88
C ALA A 612 9.57 20.61 20.03
N TYR A 613 10.26 21.68 19.73
CA TYR A 613 11.01 22.50 20.71
C TYR A 613 10.22 23.76 21.13
N ALA A 614 8.91 23.60 21.34
CA ALA A 614 8.01 24.70 21.70
C ALA A 614 8.27 25.27 23.07
N THR A 615 8.81 24.48 24.01
CA THR A 615 9.09 24.91 25.39
C THR A 615 10.58 25.08 25.62
N GLU A 616 10.94 26.00 26.55
CA GLU A 616 12.34 26.22 26.95
C GLU A 616 12.99 24.94 27.50
N LYS A 617 12.24 24.11 28.24
CA LYS A 617 12.70 22.79 28.71
C LYS A 617 13.06 21.86 27.54
N ALA A 618 12.26 21.83 26.49
CA ALA A 618 12.54 21.01 25.32
C ALA A 618 13.77 21.52 24.56
N ARG A 619 13.90 22.83 24.39
CA ARG A 619 15.08 23.46 23.76
C ARG A 619 16.38 23.21 24.51
N ARG A 620 16.33 23.16 25.84
CA ARG A 620 17.50 22.91 26.71
C ARG A 620 17.74 21.43 26.99
N SER A 621 17.02 20.52 26.30
CA SER A 621 17.21 19.07 26.43
C SER A 621 18.67 18.70 26.18
N MET A 622 19.24 17.88 27.07
CA MET A 622 20.58 17.33 26.92
C MET A 622 20.67 16.24 25.86
N VAL A 623 19.53 15.74 25.40
CA VAL A 623 19.48 14.75 24.32
C VAL A 623 19.78 15.47 23.00
N PRO A 624 20.85 15.06 22.30
CA PRO A 624 21.21 15.68 21.04
C PRO A 624 20.24 15.30 19.91
N ASP A 625 20.02 16.25 19.02
CA ASP A 625 19.22 16.08 17.82
C ASP A 625 20.08 16.28 16.55
N TYR A 626 20.50 15.17 15.94
CA TYR A 626 21.26 15.16 14.67
C TYR A 626 20.51 14.46 13.55
N ARG A 627 19.20 14.56 13.55
CA ARG A 627 18.41 14.04 12.46
C ARG A 627 18.75 14.77 11.16
N THR A 628 18.82 14.01 10.10
CA THR A 628 19.12 14.50 8.75
C THR A 628 17.85 14.81 7.95
N THR A 629 16.71 14.24 8.35
CA THR A 629 15.37 14.61 7.86
C THR A 629 14.66 15.35 8.97
N LEU A 630 14.44 16.65 8.77
CA LEU A 630 13.85 17.53 9.77
C LEU A 630 12.34 17.48 9.77
N TYR A 631 11.76 17.35 8.58
CA TYR A 631 10.34 17.27 8.36
C TYR A 631 10.06 16.33 7.19
N TRP A 632 9.04 15.53 7.33
CA TRP A 632 8.46 14.77 6.22
C TRP A 632 6.97 14.58 6.47
N ASN A 633 6.16 14.94 5.48
CA ASN A 633 4.74 14.68 5.48
C ASN A 633 4.35 14.23 4.06
N PRO A 634 3.81 13.02 3.89
CA PRO A 634 3.44 12.48 2.59
C PRO A 634 2.19 13.13 1.99
N THR A 635 1.38 13.83 2.82
CA THR A 635 0.06 14.32 2.41
C THR A 635 -0.22 15.69 3.02
N VAL A 636 0.40 16.72 2.48
CA VAL A 636 0.09 18.11 2.79
C VAL A 636 -0.96 18.60 1.80
N LYS A 637 -2.15 18.92 2.29
CA LYS A 637 -3.24 19.42 1.46
C LYS A 637 -3.07 20.92 1.23
N LEU A 638 -3.00 21.32 -0.04
CA LEU A 638 -3.15 22.71 -0.42
C LEU A 638 -4.64 23.01 -0.60
N ASP A 639 -5.09 24.12 -0.07
CA ASP A 639 -6.48 24.57 -0.15
C ASP A 639 -6.86 25.02 -1.58
N ASP A 640 -8.11 25.44 -1.76
CA ASP A 640 -8.63 25.89 -3.06
C ASP A 640 -7.94 27.16 -3.58
N THR A 641 -7.17 27.85 -2.74
CA THR A 641 -6.30 28.98 -3.15
C THR A 641 -4.88 28.53 -3.50
N GLY A 642 -4.61 27.24 -3.47
CA GLY A 642 -3.31 26.64 -3.76
C GLY A 642 -2.29 26.87 -2.63
N GLN A 643 -2.73 27.06 -1.39
CA GLN A 643 -1.85 27.40 -0.28
C GLN A 643 -1.84 26.35 0.84
N ALA A 644 -0.70 26.18 1.46
CA ALA A 644 -0.53 25.43 2.70
C ALA A 644 0.58 26.02 3.55
N THR A 645 0.46 25.83 4.87
CA THR A 645 1.52 26.19 5.82
C THR A 645 1.95 24.97 6.60
N VAL A 646 3.25 24.72 6.66
CA VAL A 646 3.84 23.65 7.47
C VAL A 646 4.90 24.22 8.40
N GLU A 647 5.09 23.57 9.53
CA GLU A 647 6.00 24.00 10.59
C GLU A 647 6.92 22.84 10.98
N PHE A 648 8.17 23.15 11.20
CA PHE A 648 9.15 22.20 11.73
C PHE A 648 10.14 22.88 12.64
N TYR A 649 10.99 22.11 13.31
CA TYR A 649 12.07 22.62 14.12
C TYR A 649 13.42 22.16 13.56
N THR A 650 14.40 23.06 13.58
CA THR A 650 15.78 22.76 13.22
C THR A 650 16.41 21.77 14.20
N SER A 651 17.51 21.15 13.80
CA SER A 651 18.33 20.23 14.60
C SER A 651 19.44 20.98 15.36
N ASP A 652 20.31 20.20 16.02
CA ASP A 652 21.52 20.76 16.68
C ASP A 652 22.67 21.03 15.71
N ALA A 653 22.63 20.47 14.50
CA ALA A 653 23.64 20.70 13.48
C ALA A 653 23.26 21.91 12.63
N PRO A 654 24.12 22.94 12.53
CA PRO A 654 23.93 23.97 11.52
C PRO A 654 24.07 23.35 10.14
N ALA A 655 23.12 23.59 9.28
CA ALA A 655 23.11 22.99 7.95
C ALA A 655 22.26 23.81 6.97
N ASP A 656 22.66 23.78 5.70
CA ASP A 656 21.78 24.12 4.61
C ASP A 656 20.74 23.01 4.44
N TYR A 657 19.51 23.38 4.10
CA TYR A 657 18.43 22.43 3.94
C TYR A 657 17.88 22.43 2.52
N ASP A 658 17.55 21.24 2.02
CA ASP A 658 16.78 21.05 0.81
C ASP A 658 15.31 20.84 1.20
N ILE A 659 14.42 21.71 0.68
CA ILE A 659 12.98 21.52 0.73
C ILE A 659 12.56 20.87 -0.58
N THR A 660 12.07 19.65 -0.51
CA THR A 660 11.54 18.93 -1.67
C THR A 660 10.02 18.87 -1.58
N ILE A 661 9.33 19.35 -2.60
CA ILE A 661 7.87 19.31 -2.72
C ILE A 661 7.51 18.53 -3.98
N GLU A 662 6.74 17.47 -3.83
CA GLU A 662 6.31 16.63 -4.94
C GLU A 662 4.85 16.23 -4.79
N GLY A 663 4.11 16.20 -5.91
CA GLY A 663 2.71 15.80 -5.90
C GLY A 663 2.04 15.96 -7.26
N ILE A 664 0.73 15.79 -7.25
CA ILE A 664 -0.13 15.97 -8.42
C ILE A 664 -1.30 16.88 -8.01
N THR A 665 -1.55 17.91 -8.82
CA THR A 665 -2.68 18.81 -8.61
C THR A 665 -4.00 18.11 -8.94
N GLN A 666 -5.12 18.67 -8.51
CA GLN A 666 -6.46 18.16 -8.87
C GLN A 666 -6.72 18.21 -10.38
N THR A 667 -6.02 19.09 -11.09
CA THR A 667 -6.05 19.17 -12.57
C THR A 667 -5.14 18.16 -13.27
N GLY A 668 -4.43 17.30 -12.49
CA GLY A 668 -3.51 16.30 -13.00
C GLY A 668 -2.12 16.80 -13.37
N LYS A 669 -1.75 18.01 -12.98
CA LYS A 669 -0.42 18.57 -13.22
C LYS A 669 0.58 18.10 -12.17
N ILE A 670 1.82 17.84 -12.59
CA ILE A 670 2.88 17.39 -11.70
C ILE A 670 3.51 18.59 -11.03
N VAL A 671 3.70 18.52 -9.72
CA VAL A 671 4.49 19.44 -8.93
C VAL A 671 5.80 18.79 -8.57
N ARG A 672 6.91 19.46 -8.83
CA ARG A 672 8.24 19.11 -8.35
C ARG A 672 9.06 20.37 -8.14
N THR A 673 9.38 20.65 -6.90
CA THR A 673 10.24 21.78 -6.54
C THR A 673 11.28 21.33 -5.53
N VAL A 674 12.50 21.74 -5.73
CA VAL A 674 13.57 21.64 -4.74
C VAL A 674 14.06 23.06 -4.47
N LYS A 675 13.86 23.56 -3.25
CA LYS A 675 14.32 24.88 -2.82
C LYS A 675 15.41 24.70 -1.75
N ILE A 676 16.50 25.41 -1.94
CA ILE A 676 17.61 25.42 -0.98
C ILE A 676 17.39 26.56 0.01
N ILE A 677 17.57 26.25 1.27
CA ILE A 677 17.63 27.24 2.35
C ILE A 677 19.05 27.24 2.90
N THR A 678 19.67 28.40 2.90
CA THR A 678 20.97 28.64 3.52
C THR A 678 20.82 29.63 4.68
N GLU A 679 21.71 29.54 5.68
CA GLU A 679 21.76 30.53 6.76
C GLU A 679 21.89 31.98 6.25
#